data_d0364769d5f63d745ddecfdf0dc1dd2f
#
_entry.id   d0364769d5f63d745ddecfdf0dc1dd2f
#
_cell.length_a   1.000
_cell.length_b   1.000
_cell.length_c   1.000
_cell.angle_alpha   90.00
_cell.angle_beta   90.00
_cell.angle_gamma   90.00
#
_symmetry.space_group_name_H-M   'P 1'
#
loop_
_entity.id
_entity.type
_entity.pdbx_description
1 polymer ?
#
loop_
_entity_poly.entity_id
_entity_poly.type
_entity_poly.pdbx_seq_one_letter_code
_entity_poly.pdbx_strand_id
1 'polypeptide(L)'
;MKNRFLALLICAVLAFSIIPFGKNIKASQTNNAKQLNTPEQMAAVMREKANNNTARMKGKITQSQVNETIKQKLIVKTRDEIENTYGANSVYYYTVGNYQILFYDTAEEAKNACEKLKKNLPGTTIFQDIPITLKEAAKDNGSDEVAAYDGIKKMGMDQLKEEKDTWKNKSAKVAVIDSGINVDHQWFKNRLDRENSINLALDEGNEDDKTKPAYNDTKQGHGSHVAGIITQATPEEVQVMAIRVFSVLGTASYATITNAVDYAVEHKADVINMSLGFEIMSGFENDQITLMDEAFARAFKANTTVCAASGNEYTDTSKSYPASSPWTIAVGSFEPDAKGNLIRSDFANNGELLDFVAPGRNIYSAWINGEESTNTISGTSMATPHMAAAAAYVKMKHPDYNQRDVYAAFKDNAVDLGESGKDTEFGYGYVHLEKYNINEAAESKDGKEYQAISAPAQINKTMNDSGKSFTIDAKITRGNGNLTYETTNEKIATVKDGKVTIVGRGKCNIVIKASETKEYKETEEKVTIKIDKGYQKIKVPVTSYKKYVSDKNFKLEAYVEAPGDGKVEFIANDNDVVKVSKNGEVTILGPGTARVYAVATGTNNFNRDISDAIMITVEEDKKSDPDIKNNAENTTTATQSTTTVIQNASTMNTKIAVPRVVVKKLKSGKKQIRLTWKKQSKVSGYEIRYSTKANMKNAKRIRVNAKTANKTIKKLKSKKRYYVQIRAYKTNDHKKIYGNWSAKKTLKTK
;
A
#
# COMPACT_ATOMS: atom_id res chain seq x y z
N MET A 1 13.07 46.22 -30.47
CA MET A 1 14.06 45.68 -29.49
C MET A 1 13.66 45.86 -28.02
N LYS A 2 12.41 46.18 -27.66
CA LYS A 2 11.96 46.29 -26.29
C LYS A 2 11.10 45.12 -25.78
N ASN A 3 10.70 44.16 -26.64
CA ASN A 3 9.82 43.03 -26.24
C ASN A 3 10.55 41.69 -26.08
N ARG A 4 11.89 41.65 -26.15
CA ARG A 4 12.68 40.45 -25.88
C ARG A 4 13.32 40.43 -24.46
N PHE A 5 13.31 41.59 -23.77
CA PHE A 5 13.84 41.67 -22.40
C PHE A 5 12.83 41.32 -21.30
N LEU A 6 11.52 41.36 -21.62
CA LEU A 6 10.48 41.04 -20.61
C LEU A 6 10.18 39.56 -20.53
N ALA A 7 10.45 38.80 -21.61
CA ALA A 7 10.29 37.32 -21.59
C ALA A 7 11.43 36.59 -20.88
N LEU A 8 12.62 37.19 -20.77
CA LEU A 8 13.76 36.64 -20.06
C LEU A 8 13.72 36.93 -18.54
N LEU A 9 12.91 37.90 -18.09
CA LEU A 9 12.76 38.20 -16.66
C LEU A 9 11.64 37.38 -16.00
N ILE A 10 10.68 36.86 -16.75
CA ILE A 10 9.60 35.99 -16.24
C ILE A 10 10.07 34.52 -16.14
N CYS A 11 10.99 34.09 -17.01
CA CYS A 11 11.63 32.77 -16.85
C CYS A 11 12.68 32.71 -15.72
N ALA A 12 13.17 33.87 -15.23
CA ALA A 12 14.13 33.91 -14.13
C ALA A 12 13.48 33.94 -12.73
N VAL A 13 12.17 34.19 -12.63
CA VAL A 13 11.45 34.24 -11.34
C VAL A 13 10.72 32.92 -11.00
N LEU A 14 10.56 32.02 -11.98
CA LEU A 14 10.03 30.66 -11.75
C LEU A 14 11.11 29.58 -11.59
N ALA A 15 12.39 29.94 -11.69
CA ALA A 15 13.52 29.06 -11.48
C ALA A 15 14.15 29.16 -10.07
N PHE A 16 13.52 29.89 -9.13
CA PHE A 16 14.02 30.06 -7.76
C PHE A 16 13.12 29.46 -6.72
N SER A 17 12.81 28.17 -6.83
CA SER A 17 12.31 27.37 -5.70
C SER A 17 12.81 25.91 -5.72
N ILE A 18 13.85 25.62 -6.50
CA ILE A 18 14.69 24.45 -6.27
C ILE A 18 16.00 25.01 -5.72
N ILE A 19 16.06 25.18 -4.42
CA ILE A 19 17.33 25.41 -3.72
C ILE A 19 18.07 24.08 -3.75
N PRO A 20 19.20 23.95 -4.42
CA PRO A 20 20.11 22.85 -4.18
C PRO A 20 20.73 23.11 -2.82
N PHE A 21 20.18 22.53 -1.77
CA PHE A 21 20.85 22.44 -0.48
C PHE A 21 21.99 21.40 -0.59
N GLY A 22 22.92 21.67 -1.47
CA GLY A 22 24.29 21.15 -1.40
C GLY A 22 25.08 22.01 -0.42
N LYS A 23 24.78 22.00 0.87
CA LYS A 23 25.79 22.33 1.86
C LYS A 23 26.81 21.19 1.80
N ASN A 24 28.06 21.52 1.39
CA ASN A 24 29.21 20.70 1.67
C ASN A 24 29.23 20.41 3.18
N ILE A 25 28.67 19.29 3.58
CA ILE A 25 28.83 18.76 4.93
C ILE A 25 30.29 18.32 4.98
N LYS A 26 31.11 19.05 5.71
CA LYS A 26 32.49 18.63 6.02
C LYS A 26 32.35 17.29 6.75
N ALA A 27 32.77 16.21 6.11
CA ALA A 27 32.85 14.89 6.75
C ALA A 27 33.71 15.06 8.03
N SER A 28 33.15 14.72 9.16
CA SER A 28 33.92 14.62 10.39
C SER A 28 34.95 13.48 10.24
N GLN A 29 36.16 13.70 10.65
CA GLN A 29 37.30 12.80 10.42
C GLN A 29 37.23 11.43 11.13
N THR A 30 36.08 11.04 11.68
CA THR A 30 35.88 9.79 12.43
C THR A 30 35.19 8.68 11.65
N ASN A 31 34.61 8.96 10.47
CA ASN A 31 33.96 7.96 9.62
C ASN A 31 34.70 7.82 8.28
N ASN A 32 35.41 6.73 8.08
CA ASN A 32 36.03 6.35 6.79
C ASN A 32 34.99 5.83 5.76
N ALA A 33 33.71 5.99 6.01
CA ALA A 33 32.66 5.48 5.15
C ALA A 33 32.54 6.30 3.85
N LYS A 34 32.51 5.63 2.70
CA LYS A 34 32.29 6.26 1.39
C LYS A 34 30.88 6.82 1.31
N GLN A 35 30.75 8.11 1.02
CA GLN A 35 29.45 8.76 0.81
C GLN A 35 28.88 8.41 -0.57
N LEU A 36 27.61 8.04 -0.63
CA LEU A 36 26.85 7.76 -1.85
C LEU A 36 25.70 8.77 -1.93
N ASN A 37 25.46 9.33 -3.13
CA ASN A 37 24.54 10.44 -3.30
C ASN A 37 23.40 10.13 -4.29
N THR A 38 23.46 9.02 -5.04
CA THR A 38 22.43 8.64 -6.00
C THR A 38 21.99 7.19 -5.85
N PRO A 39 20.75 6.85 -6.26
CA PRO A 39 20.25 5.48 -6.26
C PRO A 39 21.15 4.51 -7.05
N GLU A 40 21.74 4.98 -8.17
CA GLU A 40 22.66 4.19 -9.00
C GLU A 40 23.94 3.84 -8.24
N GLN A 41 24.51 4.80 -7.50
CA GLN A 41 25.68 4.57 -6.67
C GLN A 41 25.37 3.56 -5.55
N MET A 42 24.18 3.65 -4.95
CA MET A 42 23.69 2.68 -3.97
C MET A 42 23.59 1.28 -4.61
N ALA A 43 22.94 1.18 -5.77
CA ALA A 43 22.81 -0.09 -6.49
C ALA A 43 24.16 -0.66 -6.91
N ALA A 44 25.13 0.18 -7.32
CA ALA A 44 26.49 -0.25 -7.67
C ALA A 44 27.22 -0.87 -6.47
N VAL A 45 27.16 -0.26 -5.29
CA VAL A 45 27.75 -0.82 -4.05
C VAL A 45 27.11 -2.16 -3.68
N MET A 46 25.80 -2.28 -3.87
CA MET A 46 25.08 -3.53 -3.63
C MET A 46 25.56 -4.65 -4.56
N ARG A 47 25.71 -4.35 -5.86
CA ARG A 47 26.22 -5.31 -6.86
C ARG A 47 27.65 -5.72 -6.56
N GLU A 48 28.51 -4.77 -6.21
CA GLU A 48 29.90 -5.05 -5.80
C GLU A 48 29.96 -6.02 -4.61
N LYS A 49 29.14 -5.80 -3.59
CA LYS A 49 29.07 -6.70 -2.43
C LYS A 49 28.51 -8.08 -2.78
N ALA A 50 27.49 -8.15 -3.63
CA ALA A 50 26.95 -9.42 -4.11
C ALA A 50 28.01 -10.21 -4.90
N ASN A 51 28.75 -9.55 -5.79
CA ASN A 51 29.83 -10.14 -6.58
C ASN A 51 31.00 -10.61 -5.70
N ASN A 52 31.41 -9.82 -4.70
CA ASN A 52 32.47 -10.21 -3.76
C ASN A 52 32.05 -11.45 -2.94
N ASN A 53 30.82 -11.57 -2.54
CA ASN A 53 30.30 -12.76 -1.87
C ASN A 53 30.30 -13.99 -2.80
N THR A 54 30.04 -13.80 -4.10
CA THR A 54 30.07 -14.87 -5.11
C THR A 54 31.50 -15.31 -5.42
N ALA A 55 32.43 -14.37 -5.59
CA ALA A 55 33.85 -14.67 -5.89
C ALA A 55 34.51 -15.48 -4.77
N ARG A 56 34.15 -15.27 -3.51
CA ARG A 56 34.62 -16.07 -2.37
C ARG A 56 34.22 -17.55 -2.43
N MET A 57 33.15 -17.90 -3.17
CA MET A 57 32.55 -19.25 -3.20
C MET A 57 32.68 -19.96 -4.56
N LYS A 58 33.36 -19.41 -5.58
CA LYS A 58 33.55 -20.01 -6.91
C LYS A 58 32.26 -20.62 -7.49
N GLY A 59 31.22 -19.82 -7.71
CA GLY A 59 29.97 -20.35 -8.28
C GLY A 59 28.92 -19.29 -8.62
N LYS A 60 27.77 -19.71 -9.15
CA LYS A 60 26.63 -18.83 -9.38
C LYS A 60 26.08 -18.32 -8.05
N ILE A 61 25.66 -17.05 -7.99
CA ILE A 61 25.02 -16.46 -6.81
C ILE A 61 23.81 -17.28 -6.40
N THR A 62 23.67 -17.55 -5.11
CA THR A 62 22.54 -18.30 -4.53
C THR A 62 21.58 -17.36 -3.82
N GLN A 63 20.33 -17.82 -3.62
CA GLN A 63 19.30 -17.08 -2.87
C GLN A 63 19.79 -16.70 -1.45
N SER A 64 20.51 -17.59 -0.78
CA SER A 64 21.08 -17.34 0.55
C SER A 64 22.09 -16.20 0.53
N GLN A 65 22.93 -16.11 -0.50
CA GLN A 65 23.91 -15.05 -0.66
C GLN A 65 23.26 -13.70 -0.99
N VAL A 66 22.20 -13.70 -1.80
CA VAL A 66 21.40 -12.48 -2.06
C VAL A 66 20.78 -11.98 -0.76
N ASN A 67 20.13 -12.86 0.00
CA ASN A 67 19.52 -12.52 1.27
C ASN A 67 20.54 -12.01 2.30
N GLU A 68 21.73 -12.61 2.34
CA GLU A 68 22.83 -12.17 3.21
C GLU A 68 23.32 -10.78 2.80
N THR A 69 23.52 -10.52 1.51
CA THR A 69 23.92 -9.21 0.98
C THR A 69 22.91 -8.11 1.32
N ILE A 70 21.61 -8.41 1.25
CA ILE A 70 20.56 -7.48 1.64
C ILE A 70 20.67 -7.12 3.13
N LYS A 71 20.88 -8.11 3.99
CA LYS A 71 21.02 -7.95 5.44
C LYS A 71 22.31 -7.25 5.89
N GLN A 72 23.25 -7.02 5.00
CA GLN A 72 24.46 -6.21 5.25
C GLN A 72 24.16 -4.71 5.37
N LYS A 73 22.89 -4.29 5.26
CA LYS A 73 22.49 -2.88 5.34
C LYS A 73 21.66 -2.59 6.57
N LEU A 74 21.87 -1.39 7.10
CA LEU A 74 20.96 -0.77 8.07
C LEU A 74 20.30 0.44 7.44
N ILE A 75 19.03 0.60 7.74
CA ILE A 75 18.26 1.78 7.43
C ILE A 75 18.08 2.57 8.71
N VAL A 76 18.51 3.83 8.70
CA VAL A 76 18.47 4.74 9.86
C VAL A 76 17.70 5.99 9.46
N LYS A 77 16.57 6.23 10.08
CA LYS A 77 15.73 7.40 9.80
C LYS A 77 16.20 8.60 10.59
N THR A 78 17.13 9.36 10.04
CA THR A 78 17.62 10.61 10.62
C THR A 78 18.08 11.58 9.52
N ARG A 79 17.96 12.89 9.78
CA ARG A 79 18.55 13.96 8.97
C ARG A 79 19.96 14.27 9.42
N ASP A 80 20.24 13.99 10.69
CA ASP A 80 21.52 14.32 11.29
C ASP A 80 22.61 13.33 10.88
N GLU A 81 23.82 13.82 10.71
CA GLU A 81 24.96 12.96 10.47
C GLU A 81 25.18 12.00 11.66
N ILE A 82 25.36 10.73 11.34
CA ILE A 82 25.65 9.72 12.35
C ILE A 82 27.12 9.79 12.71
N GLU A 83 27.45 10.31 13.89
CA GLU A 83 28.84 10.50 14.35
C GLU A 83 29.64 9.19 14.38
N ASN A 84 29.00 8.08 14.71
CA ASN A 84 29.62 6.76 14.74
C ASN A 84 28.72 5.70 14.07
N THR A 85 29.14 5.22 12.92
CA THR A 85 28.43 4.20 12.14
C THR A 85 28.78 2.78 12.55
N TYR A 86 29.65 2.59 13.54
CA TYR A 86 30.09 1.29 14.07
C TYR A 86 30.63 0.33 12.99
N GLY A 87 31.41 0.86 12.05
CA GLY A 87 32.10 0.08 11.04
C GLY A 87 31.43 0.02 9.66
N ALA A 88 30.46 0.86 9.39
CA ALA A 88 29.94 1.00 8.04
C ALA A 88 31.05 1.47 7.08
N ASN A 89 31.14 0.82 5.92
CA ASN A 89 32.12 1.15 4.89
C ASN A 89 31.58 2.10 3.81
N SER A 90 30.25 2.23 3.71
CA SER A 90 29.57 3.19 2.85
C SER A 90 28.29 3.69 3.50
N VAL A 91 27.91 4.92 3.19
CA VAL A 91 26.67 5.56 3.64
C VAL A 91 25.99 6.18 2.44
N TYR A 92 24.73 5.83 2.22
CA TYR A 92 23.86 6.47 1.27
C TYR A 92 22.91 7.40 2.00
N TYR A 93 22.98 8.68 1.70
CA TYR A 93 22.13 9.70 2.27
C TYR A 93 20.89 9.89 1.39
N TYR A 94 19.76 9.45 1.88
CA TYR A 94 18.50 9.61 1.17
C TYR A 94 17.79 10.88 1.65
N THR A 95 18.05 11.98 0.96
CA THR A 95 17.59 13.31 1.37
C THR A 95 16.09 13.47 1.32
N VAL A 96 15.43 12.87 0.34
CA VAL A 96 13.97 12.97 0.14
C VAL A 96 13.20 12.31 1.30
N GLY A 97 13.64 11.14 1.73
CA GLY A 97 13.00 10.37 2.81
C GLY A 97 13.56 10.64 4.21
N ASN A 98 14.61 11.48 4.33
CA ASN A 98 15.30 11.74 5.59
C ASN A 98 15.82 10.48 6.29
N TYR A 99 16.41 9.56 5.54
CA TYR A 99 17.04 8.38 6.09
C TYR A 99 18.41 8.12 5.46
N GLN A 100 19.21 7.31 6.14
CA GLN A 100 20.52 6.88 5.70
C GLN A 100 20.55 5.37 5.60
N ILE A 101 21.22 4.84 4.59
CA ILE A 101 21.48 3.42 4.44
C ILE A 101 22.98 3.19 4.68
N LEU A 102 23.27 2.46 5.74
CA LEU A 102 24.64 2.11 6.15
C LEU A 102 24.98 0.72 5.63
N PHE A 103 26.14 0.55 5.00
CA PHE A 103 26.59 -0.70 4.42
C PHE A 103 27.73 -1.31 5.23
N TYR A 104 27.64 -2.59 5.52
CA TYR A 104 28.62 -3.38 6.27
C TYR A 104 29.16 -4.54 5.42
N ASP A 105 30.23 -5.19 5.86
CA ASP A 105 30.78 -6.33 5.13
C ASP A 105 30.04 -7.64 5.40
N THR A 106 29.39 -7.75 6.55
CA THR A 106 28.58 -8.91 6.93
C THR A 106 27.24 -8.51 7.52
N ALA A 107 26.25 -9.39 7.43
CA ALA A 107 24.95 -9.17 8.07
C ALA A 107 25.04 -9.17 9.61
N GLU A 108 26.01 -9.89 10.18
CA GLU A 108 26.22 -9.90 11.63
C GLU A 108 26.82 -8.57 12.12
N GLU A 109 27.76 -7.96 11.36
CA GLU A 109 28.23 -6.61 11.65
C GLU A 109 27.12 -5.57 11.60
N ALA A 110 26.27 -5.62 10.56
CA ALA A 110 25.10 -4.76 10.45
C ALA A 110 24.16 -4.93 11.66
N LYS A 111 23.89 -6.16 12.07
CA LYS A 111 23.07 -6.48 13.24
C LYS A 111 23.67 -5.93 14.54
N ASN A 112 24.97 -6.13 14.77
CA ASN A 112 25.65 -5.62 15.94
C ASN A 112 25.72 -4.09 15.98
N ALA A 113 25.87 -3.45 14.80
CA ALA A 113 25.80 -2.00 14.68
C ALA A 113 24.37 -1.48 14.95
N CYS A 114 23.33 -2.21 14.49
CA CYS A 114 21.94 -1.88 14.76
C CYS A 114 21.64 -1.78 16.26
N GLU A 115 22.07 -2.77 17.04
CA GLU A 115 21.88 -2.78 18.49
C GLU A 115 22.60 -1.60 19.18
N LYS A 116 23.84 -1.28 18.73
CA LYS A 116 24.59 -0.14 19.24
C LYS A 116 23.95 1.21 18.88
N LEU A 117 23.53 1.36 17.63
CA LEU A 117 22.87 2.58 17.16
C LEU A 117 21.54 2.80 17.88
N LYS A 118 20.70 1.78 18.05
CA LYS A 118 19.44 1.86 18.81
C LYS A 118 19.68 2.33 20.26
N LYS A 119 20.79 1.92 20.88
CA LYS A 119 21.17 2.38 22.22
C LYS A 119 21.60 3.85 22.26
N ASN A 120 22.32 4.31 21.23
CA ASN A 120 22.92 5.64 21.21
C ASN A 120 22.01 6.72 20.56
N LEU A 121 21.04 6.29 19.74
CA LEU A 121 20.05 7.14 19.09
C LEU A 121 18.63 6.73 19.53
N PRO A 122 18.28 6.90 20.81
CA PRO A 122 16.98 6.46 21.33
C PRO A 122 15.85 7.20 20.64
N GLY A 123 14.81 6.47 20.22
CA GLY A 123 13.66 7.03 19.48
C GLY A 123 13.88 7.19 17.97
N THR A 124 15.05 6.84 17.46
CA THR A 124 15.32 6.80 16.02
C THR A 124 14.90 5.45 15.45
N THR A 125 14.21 5.45 14.33
CA THR A 125 13.89 4.24 13.56
C THR A 125 15.15 3.65 12.95
N ILE A 126 15.56 2.46 13.37
CA ILE A 126 16.75 1.76 12.90
C ILE A 126 16.43 0.28 12.73
N PHE A 127 16.63 -0.25 11.54
CA PHE A 127 16.41 -1.67 11.26
C PHE A 127 17.33 -2.20 10.17
N GLN A 128 17.57 -3.51 10.18
CA GLN A 128 18.30 -4.23 9.15
C GLN A 128 17.41 -4.41 7.92
N ASP A 129 17.95 -4.20 6.73
CA ASP A 129 17.21 -4.33 5.48
C ASP A 129 16.68 -5.76 5.25
N ILE A 130 15.62 -5.89 4.48
CA ILE A 130 14.82 -7.11 4.38
C ILE A 130 14.75 -7.57 2.92
N PRO A 131 15.00 -8.86 2.65
CA PRO A 131 14.76 -9.43 1.34
C PRO A 131 13.25 -9.59 1.08
N ILE A 132 12.83 -9.12 -0.09
CA ILE A 132 11.48 -9.27 -0.64
C ILE A 132 11.61 -10.18 -1.87
N THR A 133 10.85 -11.26 -1.91
CA THR A 133 10.87 -12.21 -3.02
C THR A 133 9.67 -11.95 -3.93
N LEU A 134 9.94 -11.86 -5.24
CA LEU A 134 8.90 -11.84 -6.26
C LEU A 134 8.10 -13.13 -6.15
N LYS A 135 6.80 -13.03 -6.01
CA LYS A 135 5.94 -14.20 -5.94
C LYS A 135 5.72 -14.73 -7.35
N GLU A 136 5.83 -16.07 -7.50
CA GLU A 136 5.49 -16.70 -8.76
C GLU A 136 4.02 -16.39 -9.11
N ALA A 137 3.74 -16.22 -10.40
CA ALA A 137 2.38 -16.18 -10.90
C ALA A 137 1.63 -17.45 -10.43
N ALA A 138 0.35 -17.32 -10.17
CA ALA A 138 -0.46 -18.45 -9.76
C ALA A 138 -0.38 -19.55 -10.85
N LYS A 139 0.05 -20.75 -10.47
CA LYS A 139 0.11 -21.88 -11.41
C LYS A 139 -1.30 -22.35 -11.68
N ASP A 140 -1.68 -22.35 -12.94
CA ASP A 140 -2.90 -23.04 -13.34
C ASP A 140 -2.78 -24.53 -13.06
N ASN A 141 -3.79 -25.12 -12.43
CA ASN A 141 -3.85 -26.56 -12.17
C ASN A 141 -4.17 -27.32 -13.47
N GLY A 142 -3.34 -27.14 -14.49
CA GLY A 142 -3.19 -28.02 -15.65
C GLY A 142 -4.47 -28.32 -16.41
N SER A 143 -4.87 -27.43 -17.31
CA SER A 143 -5.59 -27.81 -18.52
C SER A 143 -4.90 -27.14 -19.70
N ASP A 144 -4.41 -27.92 -20.61
CA ASP A 144 -3.51 -27.55 -21.69
C ASP A 144 -4.12 -26.67 -22.80
N GLU A 145 -5.26 -26.02 -22.63
CA GLU A 145 -5.86 -25.11 -23.63
C GLU A 145 -6.90 -24.15 -23.00
N VAL A 146 -6.52 -23.37 -22.00
CA VAL A 146 -7.43 -22.29 -21.56
C VAL A 146 -7.20 -21.05 -22.41
N ALA A 147 -8.22 -20.63 -23.16
CA ALA A 147 -8.17 -19.41 -23.97
C ALA A 147 -7.77 -18.19 -23.11
N ALA A 148 -6.87 -17.36 -23.64
CA ALA A 148 -6.48 -16.12 -22.99
C ALA A 148 -7.72 -15.22 -22.75
N TYR A 149 -7.83 -14.67 -21.56
CA TYR A 149 -8.92 -13.75 -21.22
C TYR A 149 -8.57 -12.34 -21.62
N ASP A 150 -9.42 -11.74 -22.44
CA ASP A 150 -9.24 -10.35 -22.89
C ASP A 150 -9.71 -9.34 -21.83
N GLY A 151 -8.81 -9.06 -20.90
CA GLY A 151 -9.04 -8.10 -19.83
C GLY A 151 -9.16 -6.66 -20.31
N ILE A 152 -8.45 -6.30 -21.37
CA ILE A 152 -8.44 -4.96 -21.96
C ILE A 152 -9.84 -4.63 -22.48
N LYS A 153 -10.39 -5.55 -23.29
CA LYS A 153 -11.76 -5.43 -23.81
C LYS A 153 -12.81 -5.42 -22.68
N LYS A 154 -12.63 -6.27 -21.67
CA LYS A 154 -13.54 -6.31 -20.52
C LYS A 154 -13.64 -4.97 -19.80
N MET A 155 -12.56 -4.23 -19.71
CA MET A 155 -12.50 -2.92 -19.09
C MET A 155 -12.80 -1.74 -20.06
N GLY A 156 -13.15 -2.04 -21.32
CA GLY A 156 -13.51 -1.03 -22.35
C GLY A 156 -12.31 -0.21 -22.85
N MET A 157 -11.08 -0.66 -22.57
CA MET A 157 -9.86 0.08 -22.96
C MET A 157 -9.44 -0.17 -24.41
N ASP A 158 -9.89 -1.26 -25.02
CA ASP A 158 -9.67 -1.56 -26.45
C ASP A 158 -10.28 -0.47 -27.33
N GLN A 159 -11.47 -0.01 -27.02
CA GLN A 159 -12.17 1.04 -27.75
C GLN A 159 -11.55 2.41 -27.49
N LEU A 160 -11.24 2.75 -26.24
CA LEU A 160 -10.60 4.02 -25.88
C LEU A 160 -9.24 4.20 -26.53
N LYS A 161 -8.46 3.14 -26.68
CA LYS A 161 -7.16 3.17 -27.33
C LYS A 161 -7.25 3.64 -28.79
N GLU A 162 -8.30 3.29 -29.49
CA GLU A 162 -8.51 3.64 -30.89
C GLU A 162 -8.98 5.08 -31.09
N GLU A 163 -9.37 5.81 -30.06
CA GLU A 163 -9.79 7.22 -30.12
C GLU A 163 -8.59 8.17 -30.21
N LYS A 164 -7.79 8.06 -31.30
CA LYS A 164 -6.51 8.78 -31.45
C LYS A 164 -6.62 10.30 -31.34
N ASP A 165 -7.69 10.91 -31.86
CA ASP A 165 -7.88 12.36 -31.77
C ASP A 165 -8.15 12.83 -30.34
N THR A 166 -8.76 12.01 -29.53
CA THR A 166 -9.04 12.29 -28.10
C THR A 166 -7.74 12.37 -27.28
N TRP A 167 -6.73 11.57 -27.64
CA TRP A 167 -5.47 11.46 -26.89
C TRP A 167 -4.34 12.30 -27.46
N LYS A 168 -4.53 12.88 -28.63
CA LYS A 168 -3.55 13.75 -29.28
C LYS A 168 -3.10 14.89 -28.36
N ASN A 169 -1.79 15.07 -28.23
CA ASN A 169 -1.16 16.05 -27.32
C ASN A 169 -1.43 15.83 -25.82
N LYS A 170 -1.87 14.63 -25.43
CA LYS A 170 -1.95 14.20 -24.03
C LYS A 170 -0.90 13.12 -23.82
N SER A 171 -0.40 13.00 -22.62
CA SER A 171 0.57 11.96 -22.28
C SER A 171 0.43 11.52 -20.85
N ALA A 172 0.84 10.30 -20.56
CA ALA A 172 1.06 9.82 -19.20
C ALA A 172 2.27 8.90 -19.17
N LYS A 173 2.91 8.83 -18.02
CA LYS A 173 4.05 7.95 -17.77
C LYS A 173 3.70 6.96 -16.64
N VAL A 174 3.83 5.67 -16.94
CA VAL A 174 3.61 4.60 -15.97
C VAL A 174 4.95 3.98 -15.60
N ALA A 175 5.36 4.12 -14.35
CA ALA A 175 6.52 3.42 -13.81
C ALA A 175 6.14 1.99 -13.43
N VAL A 176 6.87 1.02 -13.95
CA VAL A 176 6.76 -0.41 -13.62
C VAL A 176 7.92 -0.78 -12.72
N ILE A 177 7.65 -0.93 -11.41
CA ILE A 177 8.62 -1.37 -10.41
C ILE A 177 8.55 -2.89 -10.31
N ASP A 178 9.49 -3.58 -11.00
CA ASP A 178 9.39 -5.03 -11.19
C ASP A 178 10.77 -5.67 -11.52
N SER A 179 10.79 -6.79 -12.24
CA SER A 179 11.97 -7.56 -12.66
C SER A 179 12.72 -6.95 -13.85
N GLY A 180 12.27 -5.83 -14.40
CA GLY A 180 12.76 -5.24 -15.64
C GLY A 180 11.82 -5.52 -16.82
N ILE A 181 12.27 -5.21 -18.03
CA ILE A 181 11.47 -5.32 -19.27
C ILE A 181 12.35 -5.92 -20.37
N ASN A 182 11.79 -6.77 -21.22
CA ASN A 182 12.41 -7.18 -22.48
C ASN A 182 12.43 -5.98 -23.44
N VAL A 183 13.54 -5.25 -23.50
CA VAL A 183 13.67 -3.97 -24.22
C VAL A 183 13.53 -4.09 -25.73
N ASP A 184 13.63 -5.30 -26.28
CA ASP A 184 13.51 -5.58 -27.71
C ASP A 184 12.09 -5.95 -28.13
N HIS A 185 11.22 -6.25 -27.18
CA HIS A 185 9.86 -6.67 -27.52
C HIS A 185 9.12 -5.57 -28.31
N GLN A 186 8.49 -5.96 -29.43
CA GLN A 186 7.84 -5.03 -30.37
C GLN A 186 6.82 -4.08 -29.71
N TRP A 187 6.14 -4.51 -28.64
CA TRP A 187 5.15 -3.69 -27.94
C TRP A 187 5.77 -2.54 -27.13
N PHE A 188 7.08 -2.54 -26.92
CA PHE A 188 7.79 -1.49 -26.18
C PHE A 188 8.57 -0.53 -27.09
N LYS A 189 8.62 -0.78 -28.40
CA LYS A 189 9.53 -0.11 -29.36
C LYS A 189 9.40 1.39 -29.31
N ASN A 190 8.38 2.07 -29.12
CA ASN A 190 8.24 3.52 -29.00
C ASN A 190 7.57 3.95 -27.69
N ARG A 191 7.42 3.00 -26.77
CA ARG A 191 6.65 3.14 -25.54
C ARG A 191 7.51 3.16 -24.28
N LEU A 192 8.79 2.79 -24.41
CA LEU A 192 9.71 2.70 -23.30
C LEU A 192 10.44 4.03 -23.09
N ASP A 193 10.29 4.65 -21.93
CA ASP A 193 11.10 5.77 -21.48
C ASP A 193 12.52 5.27 -21.14
N ARG A 194 13.35 5.20 -22.17
CA ARG A 194 14.72 4.63 -22.06
C ARG A 194 15.65 5.51 -21.23
N GLU A 195 15.41 6.81 -21.19
CA GLU A 195 16.24 7.79 -20.49
C GLU A 195 16.08 7.64 -18.97
N ASN A 196 14.86 7.41 -18.50
CA ASN A 196 14.54 7.34 -17.08
C ASN A 196 14.34 5.91 -16.56
N SER A 197 14.50 4.89 -17.44
CA SER A 197 14.47 3.50 -17.00
C SER A 197 15.80 3.10 -16.36
N ILE A 198 15.75 2.36 -15.25
CA ILE A 198 16.91 2.11 -14.39
C ILE A 198 16.94 0.69 -13.82
N ASN A 199 18.14 0.20 -13.52
CA ASN A 199 18.36 -1.00 -12.72
C ASN A 199 18.83 -0.65 -11.31
N LEU A 200 18.00 -0.89 -10.33
CA LEU A 200 18.31 -0.79 -8.89
C LEU A 200 18.52 -2.16 -8.23
N ALA A 201 18.39 -3.25 -8.99
CA ALA A 201 18.55 -4.61 -8.46
C ALA A 201 20.01 -4.94 -8.10
N LEU A 202 20.19 -6.06 -7.40
CA LEU A 202 21.49 -6.55 -6.90
C LEU A 202 22.42 -7.09 -7.99
N ASP A 203 21.91 -7.33 -9.19
CA ASP A 203 22.67 -7.81 -10.34
C ASP A 203 22.52 -6.88 -11.54
N GLU A 204 23.31 -7.15 -12.59
CA GLU A 204 23.33 -6.26 -13.76
C GLU A 204 22.18 -6.48 -14.73
N GLY A 205 21.37 -7.55 -14.57
CA GLY A 205 20.20 -7.81 -15.39
C GLY A 205 20.46 -8.22 -16.83
N ASN A 206 21.52 -7.70 -17.43
CA ASN A 206 21.96 -7.96 -18.79
C ASN A 206 23.20 -8.88 -18.84
N GLU A 207 23.28 -9.86 -17.94
CA GLU A 207 24.44 -10.75 -17.80
C GLU A 207 24.72 -11.54 -19.08
N ASP A 208 23.68 -11.93 -19.81
CA ASP A 208 23.76 -12.72 -21.04
C ASP A 208 24.06 -11.86 -22.28
N ASP A 209 23.74 -10.55 -22.25
CA ASP A 209 23.97 -9.63 -23.38
C ASP A 209 24.29 -8.21 -22.87
N LYS A 210 25.58 -7.87 -22.84
CA LYS A 210 26.07 -6.56 -22.40
C LYS A 210 25.74 -5.41 -23.34
N THR A 211 25.17 -5.68 -24.52
CA THR A 211 24.68 -4.63 -25.43
C THR A 211 23.33 -4.08 -25.01
N LYS A 212 22.61 -4.78 -24.14
CA LYS A 212 21.31 -4.36 -23.60
C LYS A 212 21.50 -3.48 -22.38
N PRO A 213 20.54 -2.57 -22.09
CA PRO A 213 20.56 -1.80 -20.85
C PRO A 213 20.37 -2.70 -19.63
N ALA A 214 20.89 -2.26 -18.48
CA ALA A 214 20.89 -3.05 -17.24
C ALA A 214 19.48 -3.36 -16.67
N TYR A 215 18.45 -2.64 -17.09
CA TYR A 215 17.06 -2.93 -16.73
C TYR A 215 16.38 -3.94 -17.66
N ASN A 216 17.12 -4.51 -18.64
CA ASN A 216 16.62 -5.59 -19.48
C ASN A 216 16.37 -6.86 -18.64
N ASP A 217 15.16 -7.41 -18.73
CA ASP A 217 14.82 -8.68 -18.07
C ASP A 217 15.15 -9.86 -19.00
N THR A 218 16.02 -10.73 -18.54
CA THR A 218 16.44 -11.94 -19.28
C THR A 218 16.04 -13.23 -18.61
N LYS A 219 15.47 -13.19 -17.40
CA LYS A 219 15.26 -14.37 -16.57
C LYS A 219 13.86 -14.53 -15.99
N GLN A 220 13.20 -13.44 -15.61
CA GLN A 220 11.92 -13.48 -14.89
C GLN A 220 10.71 -13.39 -15.82
N GLY A 221 10.72 -12.45 -16.76
CA GLY A 221 9.62 -12.19 -17.68
C GLY A 221 8.42 -11.46 -17.06
N HIS A 222 8.33 -11.42 -15.73
CA HIS A 222 7.19 -10.88 -15.01
C HIS A 222 6.98 -9.38 -15.29
N GLY A 223 8.03 -8.56 -15.21
CA GLY A 223 7.93 -7.13 -15.52
C GLY A 223 7.61 -6.85 -16.99
N SER A 224 8.11 -7.69 -17.93
CA SER A 224 7.74 -7.64 -19.34
C SER A 224 6.25 -7.90 -19.53
N HIS A 225 5.72 -8.89 -18.83
CA HIS A 225 4.30 -9.23 -18.88
C HIS A 225 3.42 -8.09 -18.36
N VAL A 226 3.76 -7.56 -17.20
CA VAL A 226 3.09 -6.42 -16.58
C VAL A 226 3.10 -5.19 -17.49
N ALA A 227 4.27 -4.82 -18.02
CA ALA A 227 4.41 -3.68 -18.94
C ALA A 227 3.65 -3.90 -20.26
N GLY A 228 3.62 -5.15 -20.75
CA GLY A 228 2.87 -5.54 -21.95
C GLY A 228 1.37 -5.29 -21.81
N ILE A 229 0.78 -5.60 -20.66
CA ILE A 229 -0.63 -5.30 -20.38
C ILE A 229 -0.88 -3.80 -20.48
N ILE A 230 -0.02 -2.98 -19.85
CA ILE A 230 -0.16 -1.51 -19.88
C ILE A 230 -0.08 -0.99 -21.32
N THR A 231 0.92 -1.42 -22.09
CA THR A 231 1.10 -0.93 -23.47
C THR A 231 0.00 -1.40 -24.42
N GLN A 232 -0.53 -2.61 -24.21
CA GLN A 232 -1.65 -3.10 -25.01
C GLN A 232 -2.98 -2.43 -24.63
N ALA A 233 -3.15 -2.03 -23.38
CA ALA A 233 -4.35 -1.37 -22.88
C ALA A 233 -4.42 0.13 -23.19
N THR A 234 -3.30 0.80 -23.50
CA THR A 234 -3.22 2.26 -23.60
C THR A 234 -2.72 2.73 -24.96
N PRO A 235 -3.07 3.98 -25.40
CA PRO A 235 -2.60 4.56 -26.64
C PRO A 235 -1.08 4.86 -26.60
N GLU A 236 -0.51 5.22 -27.77
CA GLU A 236 0.95 5.40 -27.91
C GLU A 236 1.51 6.58 -27.09
N GLU A 237 0.69 7.50 -26.68
CA GLU A 237 1.01 8.64 -25.83
C GLU A 237 1.34 8.26 -24.39
N VAL A 238 1.02 7.04 -23.98
CA VAL A 238 1.42 6.51 -22.65
C VAL A 238 2.78 5.84 -22.74
N GLN A 239 3.74 6.31 -21.98
CA GLN A 239 5.07 5.73 -21.87
C GLN A 239 5.23 4.85 -20.63
N VAL A 240 6.04 3.82 -20.75
CA VAL A 240 6.42 2.93 -19.64
C VAL A 240 7.86 3.23 -19.23
N MET A 241 8.08 3.49 -17.95
CA MET A 241 9.39 3.60 -17.32
C MET A 241 9.69 2.33 -16.54
N ALA A 242 10.73 1.59 -16.95
CA ALA A 242 11.15 0.36 -16.29
C ALA A 242 12.05 0.66 -15.10
N ILE A 243 11.64 0.29 -13.89
CA ILE A 243 12.46 0.36 -12.70
C ILE A 243 12.68 -1.07 -12.18
N ARG A 244 13.81 -1.64 -12.58
CA ARG A 244 14.16 -3.01 -12.19
C ARG A 244 14.65 -3.04 -10.75
N VAL A 245 13.96 -3.78 -9.90
CA VAL A 245 14.29 -3.96 -8.47
C VAL A 245 14.58 -5.41 -8.11
N PHE A 246 14.02 -6.37 -8.85
CA PHE A 246 14.25 -7.78 -8.61
C PHE A 246 15.49 -8.28 -9.34
N SER A 247 16.32 -9.02 -8.63
CA SER A 247 17.46 -9.76 -9.17
C SER A 247 17.01 -10.89 -10.11
N VAL A 248 17.94 -11.50 -10.82
CA VAL A 248 17.68 -12.70 -11.64
C VAL A 248 17.14 -13.89 -10.82
N LEU A 249 17.27 -13.86 -9.50
CA LEU A 249 16.67 -14.83 -8.57
C LEU A 249 15.32 -14.39 -8.01
N GLY A 250 14.73 -13.32 -8.54
CA GLY A 250 13.44 -12.81 -8.10
C GLY A 250 13.44 -12.20 -6.69
N THR A 251 14.58 -11.67 -6.21
CA THR A 251 14.68 -11.06 -4.89
C THR A 251 15.09 -9.60 -4.99
N ALA A 252 14.37 -8.75 -4.28
CA ALA A 252 14.65 -7.34 -4.10
C ALA A 252 14.93 -7.02 -2.62
N SER A 253 15.46 -5.85 -2.36
CA SER A 253 15.60 -5.29 -1.02
C SER A 253 14.46 -4.32 -0.73
N TYR A 254 13.99 -4.33 0.49
CA TYR A 254 12.96 -3.39 0.94
C TYR A 254 13.36 -1.92 0.69
N ALA A 255 14.60 -1.57 1.05
CA ALA A 255 15.14 -0.23 0.80
C ALA A 255 15.18 0.10 -0.70
N THR A 256 15.50 -0.87 -1.55
CA THR A 256 15.53 -0.69 -3.01
C THR A 256 14.13 -0.41 -3.56
N ILE A 257 13.12 -1.14 -3.11
CA ILE A 257 11.73 -0.91 -3.55
C ILE A 257 11.24 0.47 -3.07
N THR A 258 11.56 0.85 -1.82
CA THR A 258 11.21 2.18 -1.30
C THR A 258 11.85 3.30 -2.14
N ASN A 259 13.12 3.12 -2.49
CA ASN A 259 13.88 4.05 -3.34
C ASN A 259 13.30 4.15 -4.76
N ALA A 260 12.84 3.03 -5.31
CA ALA A 260 12.22 2.97 -6.64
C ALA A 260 10.92 3.81 -6.71
N VAL A 261 10.14 3.85 -5.63
CA VAL A 261 8.95 4.71 -5.56
C VAL A 261 9.35 6.19 -5.65
N ASP A 262 10.33 6.61 -4.88
CA ASP A 262 10.77 8.00 -4.90
C ASP A 262 11.45 8.35 -6.24
N TYR A 263 12.23 7.42 -6.80
CA TYR A 263 12.81 7.58 -8.14
C TYR A 263 11.73 7.80 -9.21
N ALA A 264 10.66 7.02 -9.19
CA ALA A 264 9.54 7.18 -10.10
C ALA A 264 8.91 8.58 -10.00
N VAL A 265 8.73 9.07 -8.77
CA VAL A 265 8.19 10.42 -8.50
C VAL A 265 9.13 11.52 -9.01
N GLU A 266 10.43 11.41 -8.77
CA GLU A 266 11.45 12.37 -9.22
C GLU A 266 11.49 12.46 -10.75
N HIS A 267 11.28 11.32 -11.44
CA HIS A 267 11.25 11.24 -12.91
C HIS A 267 9.84 11.38 -13.51
N LYS A 268 8.92 11.99 -12.73
CA LYS A 268 7.60 12.41 -13.22
C LYS A 268 6.72 11.26 -13.71
N ALA A 269 6.72 10.14 -13.01
CA ALA A 269 5.70 9.13 -13.22
C ALA A 269 4.34 9.64 -12.76
N ASP A 270 3.33 9.53 -13.63
CA ASP A 270 1.94 9.82 -13.28
C ASP A 270 1.29 8.67 -12.53
N VAL A 271 1.74 7.46 -12.84
CA VAL A 271 1.26 6.21 -12.23
C VAL A 271 2.45 5.32 -11.88
N ILE A 272 2.38 4.65 -10.75
CA ILE A 272 3.31 3.59 -10.35
C ILE A 272 2.52 2.28 -10.29
N ASN A 273 2.98 1.28 -11.04
CA ASN A 273 2.49 -0.08 -10.96
C ASN A 273 3.42 -0.92 -10.08
N MET A 274 2.86 -1.49 -9.02
CA MET A 274 3.54 -2.41 -8.11
C MET A 274 2.84 -3.78 -8.13
N SER A 275 3.16 -4.58 -9.15
CA SER A 275 2.71 -5.97 -9.26
C SER A 275 3.54 -6.86 -8.33
N LEU A 276 3.73 -6.43 -7.11
CA LEU A 276 4.55 -7.07 -6.08
C LEU A 276 3.92 -6.89 -4.71
N GLY A 277 4.32 -7.73 -3.77
CA GLY A 277 3.87 -7.62 -2.40
C GLY A 277 4.53 -8.66 -1.51
N PHE A 278 4.41 -8.46 -0.21
CA PHE A 278 4.90 -9.39 0.80
C PHE A 278 3.93 -9.47 1.98
N GLU A 279 3.94 -10.63 2.64
CA GLU A 279 3.09 -10.83 3.81
C GLU A 279 3.69 -10.11 5.03
N ILE A 280 2.88 -9.28 5.69
CA ILE A 280 3.23 -8.70 6.99
C ILE A 280 3.25 -9.83 8.02
N MET A 281 4.45 -10.40 8.24
CA MET A 281 4.64 -11.45 9.25
C MET A 281 4.86 -10.83 10.63
N SER A 282 4.57 -11.61 11.68
CA SER A 282 4.98 -11.28 13.05
C SER A 282 6.52 -11.15 13.13
N GLY A 283 7.01 -9.96 13.38
CA GLY A 283 8.45 -9.61 13.35
C GLY A 283 8.79 -8.55 12.30
N PHE A 284 7.87 -8.18 11.43
CA PHE A 284 7.92 -6.92 10.73
C PHE A 284 7.70 -5.81 11.76
N GLU A 285 8.77 -5.08 12.04
CA GLU A 285 8.66 -3.95 12.96
C GLU A 285 7.92 -2.82 12.27
N ASN A 286 7.14 -2.10 13.05
CA ASN A 286 6.32 -0.97 12.61
C ASN A 286 7.11 0.11 11.84
N ASP A 287 8.39 0.21 12.10
CA ASP A 287 9.31 1.16 11.47
C ASP A 287 9.49 0.92 9.97
N GLN A 288 9.38 -0.32 9.51
CA GLN A 288 9.56 -0.70 8.12
C GLN A 288 8.40 -0.25 7.23
N ILE A 289 7.16 -0.50 7.64
CA ILE A 289 5.98 -0.04 6.90
C ILE A 289 5.96 1.49 6.84
N THR A 290 6.32 2.18 7.92
CA THR A 290 6.32 3.64 7.99
C THR A 290 7.20 4.28 6.92
N LEU A 291 8.38 3.71 6.64
CA LEU A 291 9.29 4.28 5.66
C LEU A 291 8.73 4.25 4.23
N MET A 292 8.12 3.13 3.83
CA MET A 292 7.51 3.00 2.51
C MET A 292 6.19 3.76 2.41
N ASP A 293 5.38 3.80 3.47
CA ASP A 293 4.19 4.65 3.54
C ASP A 293 4.55 6.14 3.36
N GLU A 294 5.69 6.58 3.86
CA GLU A 294 6.19 7.94 3.62
C GLU A 294 6.57 8.18 2.16
N ALA A 295 7.14 7.18 1.48
CA ALA A 295 7.42 7.27 0.05
C ALA A 295 6.11 7.37 -0.75
N PHE A 296 5.11 6.57 -0.42
CA PHE A 296 3.78 6.67 -1.02
C PHE A 296 3.08 8.01 -0.72
N ALA A 297 3.23 8.54 0.50
CA ALA A 297 2.72 9.87 0.83
C ALA A 297 3.41 10.98 0.01
N ARG A 298 4.69 10.80 -0.36
CA ARG A 298 5.37 11.72 -1.31
C ARG A 298 4.83 11.55 -2.73
N ALA A 299 4.60 10.32 -3.19
CA ALA A 299 3.95 10.06 -4.47
C ALA A 299 2.57 10.72 -4.54
N PHE A 300 1.77 10.58 -3.49
CA PHE A 300 0.48 11.26 -3.38
C PHE A 300 0.61 12.80 -3.50
N LYS A 301 1.58 13.41 -2.82
CA LYS A 301 1.83 14.86 -2.90
C LYS A 301 2.30 15.33 -4.27
N ALA A 302 2.95 14.44 -5.02
CA ALA A 302 3.40 14.69 -6.39
C ALA A 302 2.31 14.39 -7.44
N ASN A 303 1.08 14.08 -7.02
CA ASN A 303 -0.03 13.64 -7.86
C ASN A 303 0.25 12.31 -8.61
N THR A 304 1.16 11.49 -8.11
CA THR A 304 1.44 10.15 -8.65
C THR A 304 0.52 9.12 -8.01
N THR A 305 -0.18 8.34 -8.82
CA THR A 305 -1.08 7.27 -8.37
C THR A 305 -0.33 5.95 -8.23
N VAL A 306 -0.52 5.24 -7.12
CA VAL A 306 0.13 3.94 -6.88
C VAL A 306 -0.91 2.83 -6.87
N CYS A 307 -0.79 1.87 -7.80
CA CYS A 307 -1.59 0.64 -7.84
C CYS A 307 -0.76 -0.53 -7.33
N ALA A 308 -1.31 -1.33 -6.42
CA ALA A 308 -0.61 -2.44 -5.78
C ALA A 308 -1.43 -3.72 -5.80
N ALA A 309 -0.78 -4.84 -6.12
CA ALA A 309 -1.40 -6.16 -6.15
C ALA A 309 -1.81 -6.64 -4.75
N SER A 310 -3.05 -7.10 -4.58
CA SER A 310 -3.58 -7.57 -3.29
C SER A 310 -2.89 -8.84 -2.78
N GLY A 311 -2.28 -9.64 -3.66
CA GLY A 311 -1.58 -10.88 -3.35
C GLY A 311 -2.36 -12.14 -3.75
N ASN A 312 -1.65 -13.30 -3.78
CA ASN A 312 -2.13 -14.56 -4.35
C ASN A 312 -2.19 -15.70 -3.32
N GLU A 313 -2.40 -15.41 -2.04
CA GLU A 313 -2.36 -16.40 -0.95
C GLU A 313 -3.74 -16.79 -0.43
N TYR A 314 -4.80 -16.32 -1.06
CA TYR A 314 -6.17 -16.54 -0.58
C TYR A 314 -6.33 -16.17 0.90
N THR A 315 -5.84 -14.98 1.26
CA THR A 315 -5.85 -14.47 2.63
C THR A 315 -6.42 -13.05 2.68
N ASP A 316 -6.48 -12.47 3.86
CA ASP A 316 -6.95 -11.09 4.05
C ASP A 316 -5.92 -10.08 3.52
N THR A 317 -6.34 -9.13 2.68
CA THR A 317 -5.52 -8.07 2.07
C THR A 317 -4.79 -7.22 3.13
N SER A 318 -5.32 -7.13 4.36
CA SER A 318 -4.64 -6.43 5.47
C SER A 318 -3.28 -7.03 5.83
N LYS A 319 -2.99 -8.26 5.38
CA LYS A 319 -1.70 -8.92 5.57
C LYS A 319 -0.74 -8.74 4.41
N SER A 320 -1.20 -8.20 3.31
CA SER A 320 -0.41 -8.00 2.10
C SER A 320 0.02 -6.54 1.98
N TYR A 321 1.31 -6.29 1.95
CA TYR A 321 1.85 -4.95 1.75
C TYR A 321 2.65 -4.91 0.43
N PRO A 322 2.52 -3.85 -0.40
CA PRO A 322 1.95 -2.54 -0.10
C PRO A 322 0.43 -2.38 -0.29
N ALA A 323 -0.32 -3.40 -0.72
CA ALA A 323 -1.76 -3.28 -0.95
C ALA A 323 -2.55 -2.80 0.29
N SER A 324 -2.12 -3.16 1.51
CA SER A 324 -2.76 -2.70 2.75
C SER A 324 -2.39 -1.28 3.17
N SER A 325 -1.53 -0.58 2.41
CA SER A 325 -1.19 0.81 2.67
C SER A 325 -2.38 1.73 2.36
N PRO A 326 -2.65 2.75 3.19
CA PRO A 326 -3.69 3.74 2.89
C PRO A 326 -3.34 4.67 1.72
N TRP A 327 -2.11 4.56 1.21
CA TRP A 327 -1.55 5.37 0.13
C TRP A 327 -1.47 4.64 -1.21
N THR A 328 -2.02 3.43 -1.31
CA THR A 328 -2.05 2.66 -2.54
C THR A 328 -3.48 2.27 -2.90
N ILE A 329 -3.73 1.98 -4.16
CA ILE A 329 -4.97 1.37 -4.64
C ILE A 329 -4.74 -0.14 -4.66
N ALA A 330 -5.43 -0.87 -3.78
CA ALA A 330 -5.34 -2.32 -3.67
C ALA A 330 -6.15 -3.01 -4.77
N VAL A 331 -5.48 -3.82 -5.59
CA VAL A 331 -6.07 -4.47 -6.78
C VAL A 331 -6.12 -5.98 -6.59
N GLY A 332 -7.34 -6.52 -6.56
CA GLY A 332 -7.62 -7.96 -6.60
C GLY A 332 -7.81 -8.49 -8.01
N SER A 333 -8.07 -9.80 -8.11
CA SER A 333 -8.28 -10.48 -9.38
C SER A 333 -9.67 -11.10 -9.47
N PHE A 334 -10.31 -10.93 -10.62
CA PHE A 334 -11.52 -11.66 -10.98
C PHE A 334 -11.33 -12.45 -12.30
N GLU A 335 -12.22 -13.41 -12.53
CA GLU A 335 -12.26 -14.26 -13.71
C GLU A 335 -13.72 -14.64 -14.05
N PRO A 336 -14.04 -15.01 -15.30
CA PRO A 336 -15.32 -15.64 -15.61
C PRO A 336 -15.35 -17.09 -15.13
N ASP A 337 -16.48 -17.53 -14.56
CA ASP A 337 -16.76 -18.95 -14.35
C ASP A 337 -17.17 -19.63 -15.68
N ALA A 338 -17.40 -20.93 -15.66
CA ALA A 338 -17.82 -21.71 -16.84
C ALA A 338 -19.15 -21.23 -17.48
N LYS A 339 -19.92 -20.39 -16.78
CA LYS A 339 -21.18 -19.81 -17.27
C LYS A 339 -21.01 -18.34 -17.70
N GLY A 340 -19.80 -17.80 -17.57
CA GLY A 340 -19.50 -16.39 -17.88
C GLY A 340 -19.80 -15.41 -16.76
N ASN A 341 -20.21 -15.86 -15.55
CA ASN A 341 -20.36 -14.99 -14.42
C ASN A 341 -18.96 -14.59 -13.89
N LEU A 342 -18.83 -13.35 -13.46
CA LEU A 342 -17.57 -12.89 -12.89
C LEU A 342 -17.48 -13.32 -11.42
N ILE A 343 -16.40 -14.03 -11.12
CA ILE A 343 -16.08 -14.52 -9.77
C ILE A 343 -14.69 -14.05 -9.38
N ARG A 344 -14.43 -13.96 -8.07
CA ARG A 344 -13.08 -13.68 -7.58
C ARG A 344 -12.17 -14.87 -7.89
N SER A 345 -11.00 -14.61 -8.44
CA SER A 345 -10.00 -15.65 -8.69
C SER A 345 -9.63 -16.39 -7.39
N ASP A 346 -9.54 -17.69 -7.43
CA ASP A 346 -9.38 -18.55 -6.25
C ASP A 346 -8.06 -18.35 -5.49
N PHE A 347 -7.07 -17.75 -6.11
CA PHE A 347 -5.81 -17.33 -5.49
C PHE A 347 -5.89 -15.95 -4.84
N ALA A 348 -6.76 -15.04 -5.33
CA ALA A 348 -6.72 -13.62 -4.96
C ALA A 348 -7.02 -13.37 -3.48
N ASN A 349 -6.22 -12.51 -2.87
CA ASN A 349 -6.50 -12.01 -1.53
C ASN A 349 -7.74 -11.11 -1.54
N ASN A 350 -8.49 -11.12 -0.44
CA ASN A 350 -9.73 -10.39 -0.25
C ASN A 350 -9.77 -9.67 1.11
N GLY A 351 -10.80 -8.92 1.39
CA GLY A 351 -10.99 -8.26 2.70
C GLY A 351 -11.31 -6.79 2.62
N GLU A 352 -11.49 -6.16 3.76
CA GLU A 352 -11.91 -4.77 3.93
C GLU A 352 -10.98 -3.73 3.24
N LEU A 353 -9.70 -4.06 3.07
CA LEU A 353 -8.71 -3.18 2.46
C LEU A 353 -8.56 -3.39 0.95
N LEU A 354 -9.31 -4.32 0.35
CA LEU A 354 -9.39 -4.43 -1.11
C LEU A 354 -10.17 -3.26 -1.68
N ASP A 355 -9.66 -2.58 -2.70
CA ASP A 355 -10.32 -1.42 -3.28
C ASP A 355 -11.06 -1.75 -4.56
N PHE A 356 -10.42 -2.41 -5.51
CA PHE A 356 -10.97 -2.78 -6.81
C PHE A 356 -10.46 -4.14 -7.23
N VAL A 357 -11.12 -4.72 -8.23
CA VAL A 357 -10.64 -5.91 -8.92
C VAL A 357 -10.47 -5.64 -10.41
N ALA A 358 -9.59 -6.40 -11.04
CA ALA A 358 -9.40 -6.37 -12.49
C ALA A 358 -9.14 -7.79 -13.01
N PRO A 359 -9.19 -8.02 -14.33
CA PRO A 359 -8.86 -9.32 -14.92
C PRO A 359 -7.46 -9.76 -14.57
N GLY A 360 -7.31 -10.95 -13.97
CA GLY A 360 -6.00 -11.47 -13.58
C GLY A 360 -5.81 -12.97 -13.82
N ARG A 361 -6.78 -13.68 -14.40
CA ARG A 361 -6.69 -15.09 -14.78
C ARG A 361 -6.44 -15.24 -16.29
N ASN A 362 -5.45 -16.05 -16.67
CA ASN A 362 -5.12 -16.37 -18.06
C ASN A 362 -4.89 -15.12 -18.92
N ILE A 363 -4.10 -14.21 -18.43
CA ILE A 363 -3.80 -12.95 -19.12
C ILE A 363 -2.62 -13.16 -20.05
N TYR A 364 -2.85 -12.88 -21.33
CA TYR A 364 -1.84 -12.93 -22.39
C TYR A 364 -1.07 -11.61 -22.48
N SER A 365 0.25 -11.67 -22.47
CA SER A 365 1.08 -10.47 -22.58
C SER A 365 2.50 -10.79 -23.05
N ALA A 366 3.31 -9.73 -23.21
CA ALA A 366 4.71 -9.80 -23.61
C ALA A 366 5.55 -10.65 -22.67
N TRP A 367 6.58 -11.29 -23.19
CA TRP A 367 7.50 -12.13 -22.42
C TRP A 367 8.96 -11.86 -22.79
N ILE A 368 9.89 -12.56 -22.13
CA ILE A 368 11.32 -12.56 -22.45
C ILE A 368 11.65 -13.50 -23.61
N ASN A 369 12.90 -13.45 -24.09
CA ASN A 369 13.48 -14.36 -25.11
C ASN A 369 12.96 -14.16 -26.55
N GLY A 370 12.67 -12.93 -26.96
CA GLY A 370 12.35 -12.59 -28.34
C GLY A 370 11.51 -11.33 -28.49
N GLU A 371 11.51 -10.77 -29.69
CA GLU A 371 10.77 -9.53 -29.99
C GLU A 371 9.26 -9.71 -30.00
N GLU A 372 8.80 -10.95 -30.25
CA GLU A 372 7.39 -11.32 -30.32
C GLU A 372 7.00 -12.35 -29.24
N SER A 373 7.91 -12.61 -28.29
CA SER A 373 7.69 -13.59 -27.26
C SER A 373 6.57 -13.19 -26.31
N THR A 374 5.61 -14.07 -26.10
CA THR A 374 4.45 -13.82 -25.25
C THR A 374 4.24 -14.98 -24.29
N ASN A 375 3.47 -14.75 -23.23
CA ASN A 375 3.10 -15.78 -22.27
C ASN A 375 1.70 -15.48 -21.72
N THR A 376 1.04 -16.54 -21.24
CA THR A 376 -0.25 -16.43 -20.55
C THR A 376 -0.06 -16.87 -19.11
N ILE A 377 -0.26 -15.95 -18.18
CA ILE A 377 -0.10 -16.23 -16.74
C ILE A 377 -1.24 -15.59 -15.94
N SER A 378 -1.35 -16.02 -14.69
CA SER A 378 -2.44 -15.62 -13.78
C SER A 378 -1.89 -15.01 -12.49
N GLY A 379 -2.58 -14.03 -11.93
CA GLY A 379 -2.22 -13.40 -10.66
C GLY A 379 -2.84 -12.02 -10.47
N THR A 380 -2.91 -11.55 -9.24
CA THR A 380 -3.22 -10.14 -8.95
C THR A 380 -2.18 -9.20 -9.55
N SER A 381 -0.97 -9.72 -9.82
CA SER A 381 0.07 -9.03 -10.57
C SER A 381 -0.33 -8.70 -12.01
N MET A 382 -1.25 -9.47 -12.64
CA MET A 382 -1.77 -9.22 -13.99
C MET A 382 -3.02 -8.33 -13.93
N ALA A 383 -3.76 -8.35 -12.83
CA ALA A 383 -4.88 -7.44 -12.59
C ALA A 383 -4.39 -6.00 -12.37
N THR A 384 -3.33 -5.80 -11.62
CA THR A 384 -2.80 -4.47 -11.24
C THR A 384 -2.45 -3.59 -12.45
N PRO A 385 -1.76 -4.06 -13.51
CA PRO A 385 -1.44 -3.24 -14.67
C PRO A 385 -2.67 -2.81 -15.49
N HIS A 386 -3.78 -3.55 -15.44
CA HIS A 386 -5.05 -3.07 -16.01
C HIS A 386 -5.54 -1.82 -15.27
N MET A 387 -5.45 -1.81 -13.94
CA MET A 387 -5.79 -0.63 -13.14
C MET A 387 -4.80 0.52 -13.33
N ALA A 388 -3.50 0.22 -13.49
CA ALA A 388 -2.50 1.23 -13.81
C ALA A 388 -2.74 1.86 -15.20
N ALA A 389 -3.15 1.07 -16.19
CA ALA A 389 -3.57 1.56 -17.49
C ALA A 389 -4.83 2.46 -17.38
N ALA A 390 -5.83 2.05 -16.61
CA ALA A 390 -7.00 2.87 -16.33
C ALA A 390 -6.62 4.20 -15.65
N ALA A 391 -5.65 4.17 -14.70
CA ALA A 391 -5.13 5.37 -14.08
C ALA A 391 -4.43 6.29 -15.09
N ALA A 392 -3.67 5.73 -16.05
CA ALA A 392 -3.02 6.51 -17.09
C ALA A 392 -4.05 7.26 -17.94
N TYR A 393 -5.17 6.65 -18.33
CA TYR A 393 -6.26 7.35 -19.02
C TYR A 393 -6.83 8.50 -18.20
N VAL A 394 -7.06 8.30 -16.91
CA VAL A 394 -7.54 9.37 -16.02
C VAL A 394 -6.51 10.50 -15.95
N LYS A 395 -5.22 10.18 -15.86
CA LYS A 395 -4.13 11.16 -15.79
C LYS A 395 -3.93 11.90 -17.11
N MET A 396 -4.07 11.23 -18.26
CA MET A 396 -4.06 11.91 -19.57
C MET A 396 -5.17 12.94 -19.69
N LYS A 397 -6.32 12.67 -19.11
CA LYS A 397 -7.48 13.57 -19.15
C LYS A 397 -7.39 14.66 -18.08
N HIS A 398 -6.86 14.32 -16.90
CA HIS A 398 -6.77 15.18 -15.71
C HIS A 398 -5.36 15.06 -15.09
N PRO A 399 -4.34 15.72 -15.66
CA PRO A 399 -2.95 15.61 -15.18
C PRO A 399 -2.75 16.10 -13.75
N ASP A 400 -3.62 16.97 -13.26
CA ASP A 400 -3.62 17.55 -11.91
C ASP A 400 -4.27 16.64 -10.85
N TYR A 401 -4.95 15.55 -11.23
CA TYR A 401 -5.58 14.65 -10.29
C TYR A 401 -4.53 13.94 -9.42
N ASN A 402 -4.73 14.01 -8.10
CA ASN A 402 -4.00 13.17 -7.15
C ASN A 402 -4.64 11.77 -7.07
N GLN A 403 -4.03 10.87 -6.32
CA GLN A 403 -4.55 9.49 -6.19
C GLN A 403 -6.00 9.40 -5.67
N ARG A 404 -6.45 10.32 -4.81
CA ARG A 404 -7.85 10.31 -4.32
C ARG A 404 -8.82 10.68 -5.42
N ASP A 405 -8.43 11.59 -6.30
CA ASP A 405 -9.23 11.99 -7.45
C ASP A 405 -9.31 10.85 -8.48
N VAL A 406 -8.18 10.16 -8.73
CA VAL A 406 -8.15 8.93 -9.56
C VAL A 406 -8.99 7.82 -8.94
N TYR A 407 -8.89 7.62 -7.63
CA TYR A 407 -9.71 6.65 -6.90
C TYR A 407 -11.20 6.96 -7.01
N ALA A 408 -11.59 8.24 -6.91
CA ALA A 408 -12.97 8.68 -7.10
C ALA A 408 -13.43 8.42 -8.53
N ALA A 409 -12.61 8.74 -9.54
CA ALA A 409 -12.90 8.44 -10.94
C ALA A 409 -13.08 6.93 -11.18
N PHE A 410 -12.26 6.09 -10.56
CA PHE A 410 -12.42 4.64 -10.61
C PHE A 410 -13.73 4.17 -10.03
N LYS A 411 -14.06 4.66 -8.84
CA LYS A 411 -15.31 4.31 -8.18
C LYS A 411 -16.54 4.70 -9.00
N ASP A 412 -16.47 5.83 -9.69
CA ASP A 412 -17.56 6.33 -10.52
C ASP A 412 -17.77 5.53 -11.80
N ASN A 413 -16.71 4.88 -12.30
CA ASN A 413 -16.72 4.04 -13.48
C ASN A 413 -16.62 2.54 -13.10
N ALA A 414 -16.78 2.19 -11.83
CA ALA A 414 -16.78 0.81 -11.38
C ALA A 414 -18.11 0.13 -11.72
N VAL A 415 -18.00 -1.06 -12.28
CA VAL A 415 -19.11 -2.02 -12.37
C VAL A 415 -19.06 -2.84 -11.09
N ASP A 416 -20.08 -2.65 -10.27
CA ASP A 416 -20.22 -3.32 -8.97
C ASP A 416 -20.40 -4.83 -9.17
N LEU A 417 -19.67 -5.61 -8.39
CA LEU A 417 -19.74 -7.06 -8.37
C LEU A 417 -19.97 -7.53 -6.94
N GLY A 418 -20.69 -8.64 -6.79
CA GLY A 418 -20.98 -9.21 -5.47
C GLY A 418 -22.07 -8.47 -4.72
N GLU A 419 -21.83 -8.15 -3.45
CA GLU A 419 -22.77 -7.37 -2.62
C GLU A 419 -22.73 -5.89 -2.99
N SER A 420 -23.89 -5.23 -3.00
CA SER A 420 -23.99 -3.83 -3.46
C SER A 420 -23.09 -2.87 -2.68
N GLY A 421 -22.25 -2.15 -3.40
CA GLY A 421 -21.28 -1.20 -2.86
C GLY A 421 -19.91 -1.83 -2.65
N LYS A 422 -19.14 -1.36 -1.67
CA LYS A 422 -17.83 -1.96 -1.36
C LYS A 422 -18.00 -3.22 -0.53
N ASP A 423 -17.62 -4.35 -1.06
CA ASP A 423 -17.58 -5.63 -0.34
C ASP A 423 -16.15 -6.17 -0.15
N THR A 424 -16.02 -7.30 0.53
CA THR A 424 -14.73 -7.91 0.84
C THR A 424 -14.18 -8.80 -0.26
N GLU A 425 -14.98 -9.19 -1.25
CA GLU A 425 -14.60 -10.10 -2.33
C GLU A 425 -14.11 -9.33 -3.58
N PHE A 426 -14.78 -8.20 -3.90
CA PHE A 426 -14.56 -7.44 -5.12
C PHE A 426 -14.20 -5.96 -4.87
N GLY A 427 -14.16 -5.50 -3.62
CA GLY A 427 -13.99 -4.08 -3.34
C GLY A 427 -15.18 -3.27 -3.88
N TYR A 428 -14.92 -2.28 -4.75
CA TYR A 428 -15.96 -1.55 -5.50
C TYR A 428 -16.30 -2.19 -6.86
N GLY A 429 -15.77 -3.39 -7.15
CA GLY A 429 -15.89 -4.02 -8.46
C GLY A 429 -14.74 -3.65 -9.41
N TYR A 430 -14.96 -3.77 -10.72
CA TYR A 430 -13.95 -3.47 -11.74
C TYR A 430 -14.26 -2.17 -12.47
N VAL A 431 -13.21 -1.43 -12.84
CA VAL A 431 -13.34 -0.18 -13.59
C VAL A 431 -13.66 -0.49 -15.05
N HIS A 432 -14.75 0.10 -15.58
CA HIS A 432 -15.07 0.07 -17.00
C HIS A 432 -15.09 1.50 -17.53
N LEU A 433 -14.15 1.81 -18.44
CA LEU A 433 -14.02 3.14 -18.98
C LEU A 433 -15.00 3.32 -20.16
N GLU A 434 -15.94 4.23 -20.00
CA GLU A 434 -16.91 4.55 -21.03
C GLU A 434 -16.31 5.44 -22.13
N LYS A 435 -16.79 5.27 -23.37
CA LYS A 435 -16.48 6.20 -24.47
C LYS A 435 -17.06 7.58 -24.19
N TYR A 436 -16.28 8.62 -24.47
CA TYR A 436 -16.78 9.99 -24.44
C TYR A 436 -17.41 10.32 -25.79
N ASN A 437 -18.71 10.65 -25.75
CA ASN A 437 -19.40 11.18 -26.92
C ASN A 437 -18.92 12.59 -27.22
N ILE A 438 -18.50 12.81 -28.44
CA ILE A 438 -18.27 14.14 -29.02
C ILE A 438 -19.50 14.43 -29.89
N ASN A 439 -20.27 15.44 -29.51
CA ASN A 439 -21.46 15.83 -30.27
C ASN A 439 -21.05 16.62 -31.50
N GLU A 440 -21.40 16.14 -32.67
CA GLU A 440 -21.37 16.88 -33.90
C GLU A 440 -22.71 17.63 -34.13
N ALA A 441 -22.62 18.82 -34.67
CA ALA A 441 -23.78 19.68 -34.87
C ALA A 441 -24.54 19.30 -36.13
N ALA A 442 -25.87 19.21 -36.04
CA ALA A 442 -26.79 18.92 -37.15
C ALA A 442 -27.35 20.20 -37.77
N GLU A 443 -27.58 20.19 -39.08
CA GLU A 443 -28.15 21.32 -39.84
C GLU A 443 -29.70 21.32 -39.85
N SER A 444 -30.29 22.52 -39.90
CA SER A 444 -31.74 22.75 -39.79
C SER A 444 -32.43 22.89 -41.14
N LYS A 445 -33.74 22.46 -41.22
CA LYS A 445 -34.57 22.48 -42.42
C LYS A 445 -35.32 23.80 -42.69
N ASP A 446 -35.29 24.81 -41.82
CA ASP A 446 -36.13 26.01 -41.89
C ASP A 446 -35.38 27.29 -42.21
N GLY A 447 -34.12 27.21 -42.69
CA GLY A 447 -33.29 28.37 -43.08
C GLY A 447 -32.74 29.19 -41.92
N LYS A 448 -32.97 28.79 -40.64
CA LYS A 448 -32.29 29.32 -39.46
C LYS A 448 -31.12 28.42 -39.12
N GLU A 449 -29.97 29.00 -38.82
CA GLU A 449 -28.82 28.24 -38.34
C GLU A 449 -29.01 27.84 -36.90
N TYR A 450 -28.35 26.73 -36.46
CA TYR A 450 -28.28 26.36 -35.04
C TYR A 450 -27.22 27.16 -34.32
N GLN A 451 -27.53 27.64 -33.12
CA GLN A 451 -26.56 28.20 -32.21
C GLN A 451 -25.65 27.11 -31.67
N ALA A 452 -24.45 27.48 -31.29
CA ALA A 452 -23.53 26.59 -30.61
C ALA A 452 -23.14 27.18 -29.28
N ILE A 453 -23.30 26.38 -28.22
CA ILE A 453 -22.91 26.70 -26.87
C ILE A 453 -21.64 25.90 -26.56
N SER A 454 -20.58 26.57 -26.15
CA SER A 454 -19.40 25.92 -25.56
C SER A 454 -19.57 25.90 -24.06
N ALA A 455 -19.58 24.74 -23.48
CA ALA A 455 -19.63 24.53 -22.04
C ALA A 455 -18.88 23.24 -21.68
N PRO A 456 -18.39 23.07 -20.43
CA PRO A 456 -17.79 21.83 -19.99
C PRO A 456 -18.82 20.70 -20.04
N ALA A 457 -18.49 19.54 -20.60
CA ALA A 457 -19.42 18.39 -20.62
C ALA A 457 -19.78 17.90 -19.21
N GLN A 458 -18.83 17.97 -18.28
CA GLN A 458 -19.02 17.57 -16.88
C GLN A 458 -18.20 18.42 -15.93
N ILE A 459 -18.75 18.68 -14.76
CA ILE A 459 -18.04 19.33 -13.63
C ILE A 459 -18.14 18.43 -12.42
N ASN A 460 -17.00 17.97 -11.94
CA ASN A 460 -16.91 17.12 -10.75
C ASN A 460 -16.62 17.98 -9.53
N LYS A 461 -17.39 17.76 -8.48
CA LYS A 461 -17.23 18.38 -7.16
C LYS A 461 -17.46 17.31 -6.09
N THR A 462 -17.18 17.65 -4.86
CA THR A 462 -17.36 16.79 -3.72
C THR A 462 -18.17 17.45 -2.63
N MET A 463 -18.62 16.68 -1.65
CA MET A 463 -19.29 17.23 -0.47
C MET A 463 -18.40 18.14 0.39
N ASN A 464 -17.08 18.17 0.17
CA ASN A 464 -16.20 19.19 0.76
C ASN A 464 -16.47 20.59 0.23
N ASP A 465 -17.14 20.67 -0.92
CA ASP A 465 -17.55 21.93 -1.56
C ASP A 465 -19.01 22.29 -1.26
N SER A 466 -19.69 21.53 -0.39
CA SER A 466 -21.09 21.79 -0.03
C SER A 466 -21.29 23.23 0.45
N GLY A 467 -22.33 23.88 -0.03
CA GLY A 467 -22.62 25.30 0.24
C GLY A 467 -21.75 26.30 -0.52
N LYS A 468 -20.71 25.85 -1.22
CA LYS A 468 -19.90 26.70 -2.11
C LYS A 468 -20.55 26.82 -3.48
N SER A 469 -20.25 27.92 -4.15
CA SER A 469 -20.73 28.17 -5.51
C SER A 469 -19.55 28.28 -6.47
N PHE A 470 -19.75 27.84 -7.70
CA PHE A 470 -18.86 28.03 -8.83
C PHE A 470 -19.65 28.47 -10.07
N THR A 471 -18.97 29.08 -11.03
CA THR A 471 -19.62 29.51 -12.28
C THR A 471 -19.28 28.51 -13.37
N ILE A 472 -20.27 28.14 -14.18
CA ILE A 472 -20.07 27.37 -15.40
C ILE A 472 -19.50 28.34 -16.46
N ASP A 473 -18.35 28.01 -17.02
CA ASP A 473 -17.79 28.75 -18.16
C ASP A 473 -18.54 28.31 -19.43
N ALA A 474 -19.69 28.96 -19.67
CA ALA A 474 -20.51 28.72 -20.85
C ALA A 474 -20.59 29.99 -21.68
N LYS A 475 -20.46 29.84 -22.98
CA LYS A 475 -20.54 30.96 -23.94
C LYS A 475 -21.11 30.50 -25.27
N ILE A 476 -21.81 31.36 -25.92
CA ILE A 476 -22.24 31.16 -27.32
C ILE A 476 -21.03 31.32 -28.22
N THR A 477 -20.70 30.30 -28.96
CA THR A 477 -19.60 30.30 -29.97
C THR A 477 -20.09 30.54 -31.38
N ARG A 478 -21.36 30.27 -31.64
CA ARG A 478 -22.08 30.61 -32.88
C ARG A 478 -23.50 30.99 -32.50
N GLY A 479 -23.96 32.16 -32.92
CA GLY A 479 -25.29 32.69 -32.59
C GLY A 479 -25.22 33.92 -31.68
N ASN A 480 -26.41 34.41 -31.29
CA ASN A 480 -26.58 35.66 -30.54
C ASN A 480 -27.77 35.63 -29.57
N GLY A 481 -28.24 34.45 -29.19
CA GLY A 481 -29.26 34.27 -28.17
C GLY A 481 -28.78 34.57 -26.77
N ASN A 482 -29.70 34.65 -25.80
CA ASN A 482 -29.38 34.82 -24.39
C ASN A 482 -29.29 33.46 -23.71
N LEU A 483 -28.29 33.29 -22.85
CA LEU A 483 -28.14 32.07 -22.07
C LEU A 483 -29.04 32.08 -20.84
N THR A 484 -29.79 31.00 -20.64
CA THR A 484 -30.52 30.69 -19.41
C THR A 484 -30.07 29.35 -18.86
N TYR A 485 -30.25 29.12 -17.55
CA TYR A 485 -29.71 27.98 -16.85
C TYR A 485 -30.81 27.35 -15.97
N GLU A 486 -30.99 26.04 -16.09
CA GLU A 486 -31.94 25.28 -15.29
C GLU A 486 -31.24 24.02 -14.70
N THR A 487 -31.59 23.63 -13.49
CA THR A 487 -31.09 22.38 -12.91
C THR A 487 -32.15 21.29 -13.01
N THR A 488 -31.70 20.06 -13.28
CA THR A 488 -32.61 18.90 -13.27
C THR A 488 -32.86 18.35 -11.87
N ASN A 489 -32.11 18.80 -10.85
CA ASN A 489 -32.31 18.36 -9.47
C ASN A 489 -31.71 19.34 -8.44
N GLU A 490 -32.60 20.18 -7.86
CA GLU A 490 -32.24 21.18 -6.84
C GLU A 490 -31.72 20.58 -5.53
N LYS A 491 -32.00 19.30 -5.26
CA LYS A 491 -31.46 18.61 -4.07
C LYS A 491 -29.98 18.28 -4.20
N ILE A 492 -29.45 18.34 -5.42
CA ILE A 492 -28.04 18.09 -5.71
C ILE A 492 -27.29 19.41 -5.96
N ALA A 493 -27.81 20.25 -6.83
CA ALA A 493 -27.27 21.56 -7.11
C ALA A 493 -28.35 22.53 -7.54
N THR A 494 -28.25 23.80 -7.12
CA THR A 494 -29.07 24.90 -7.63
C THR A 494 -28.23 25.77 -8.57
N VAL A 495 -28.87 26.43 -9.52
CA VAL A 495 -28.20 27.34 -10.45
C VAL A 495 -28.94 28.66 -10.58
N LYS A 496 -28.21 29.75 -10.64
CA LYS A 496 -28.71 31.08 -10.94
C LYS A 496 -27.66 31.82 -11.77
N ASP A 497 -28.05 32.29 -12.95
CA ASP A 497 -27.20 33.06 -13.86
C ASP A 497 -25.82 32.38 -14.10
N GLY A 498 -25.83 31.07 -14.34
CA GLY A 498 -24.62 30.26 -14.53
C GLY A 498 -23.82 29.97 -13.26
N LYS A 499 -24.22 30.54 -12.11
CA LYS A 499 -23.59 30.26 -10.80
C LYS A 499 -24.28 29.08 -10.15
N VAL A 500 -23.57 27.96 -10.02
CA VAL A 500 -24.05 26.72 -9.44
C VAL A 500 -23.66 26.65 -7.96
N THR A 501 -24.61 26.28 -7.10
CA THR A 501 -24.37 26.04 -5.67
C THR A 501 -24.62 24.57 -5.36
N ILE A 502 -23.65 23.93 -4.70
CA ILE A 502 -23.72 22.51 -4.28
C ILE A 502 -24.62 22.39 -3.07
N VAL A 503 -25.65 21.52 -3.18
CA VAL A 503 -26.64 21.27 -2.12
C VAL A 503 -26.48 19.85 -1.55
N GLY A 504 -26.32 18.85 -2.39
CA GLY A 504 -26.27 17.45 -2.00
C GLY A 504 -25.46 16.58 -2.94
N ARG A 505 -25.24 15.36 -2.53
CA ARG A 505 -24.53 14.35 -3.32
C ARG A 505 -25.41 13.78 -4.42
N GLY A 506 -24.81 13.47 -5.56
CA GLY A 506 -25.47 12.82 -6.69
C GLY A 506 -25.04 13.41 -8.03
N LYS A 507 -25.79 13.06 -9.07
CA LYS A 507 -25.65 13.62 -10.41
C LYS A 507 -26.90 14.42 -10.76
N CYS A 508 -26.72 15.59 -11.32
CA CYS A 508 -27.77 16.34 -11.99
C CYS A 508 -27.18 17.03 -13.23
N ASN A 509 -28.04 17.44 -14.14
CA ASN A 509 -27.60 18.26 -15.26
C ASN A 509 -28.00 19.72 -15.03
N ILE A 510 -27.13 20.63 -15.41
CA ILE A 510 -27.51 22.01 -15.67
C ILE A 510 -27.75 22.10 -17.18
N VAL A 511 -29.00 22.40 -17.53
CA VAL A 511 -29.41 22.64 -18.91
C VAL A 511 -29.17 24.12 -19.20
N ILE A 512 -28.35 24.40 -20.19
CA ILE A 512 -28.04 25.75 -20.66
C ILE A 512 -28.76 25.92 -21.98
N LYS A 513 -29.61 26.92 -22.08
CA LYS A 513 -30.36 27.19 -23.29
C LYS A 513 -29.96 28.53 -23.87
N ALA A 514 -29.67 28.59 -25.16
CA ALA A 514 -29.58 29.82 -25.91
C ALA A 514 -30.91 30.09 -26.59
N SER A 515 -31.53 31.24 -26.26
CA SER A 515 -32.85 31.59 -26.78
C SER A 515 -32.83 31.77 -28.30
N GLU A 516 -33.98 31.41 -28.94
CA GLU A 516 -34.16 31.64 -30.37
C GLU A 516 -34.06 33.12 -30.72
N THR A 517 -33.49 33.39 -31.91
CA THR A 517 -33.40 34.72 -32.51
C THR A 517 -33.94 34.73 -33.96
N LYS A 518 -33.86 35.85 -34.65
CA LYS A 518 -34.31 35.93 -36.03
C LYS A 518 -33.53 35.01 -36.97
N GLU A 519 -32.24 34.84 -36.69
CA GLU A 519 -31.28 34.14 -37.54
C GLU A 519 -30.94 32.75 -37.05
N TYR A 520 -31.17 32.49 -35.76
CA TYR A 520 -30.74 31.29 -35.09
C TYR A 520 -31.88 30.61 -34.33
N LYS A 521 -31.94 29.28 -34.36
CA LYS A 521 -32.82 28.45 -33.55
C LYS A 521 -32.34 28.42 -32.11
N GLU A 522 -33.28 28.15 -31.18
CA GLU A 522 -32.88 27.82 -29.80
C GLU A 522 -32.01 26.57 -29.77
N THR A 523 -31.11 26.52 -28.83
CA THR A 523 -30.22 25.39 -28.66
C THR A 523 -30.04 25.14 -27.17
N GLU A 524 -29.88 23.88 -26.78
CA GLU A 524 -29.53 23.53 -25.38
C GLU A 524 -28.25 22.72 -25.33
N GLU A 525 -27.50 22.95 -24.28
CA GLU A 525 -26.31 22.20 -23.91
C GLU A 525 -26.48 21.69 -22.47
N LYS A 526 -25.98 20.49 -22.18
CA LYS A 526 -26.09 19.88 -20.86
C LYS A 526 -24.74 19.73 -20.20
N VAL A 527 -24.60 20.34 -19.04
CA VAL A 527 -23.41 20.18 -18.18
C VAL A 527 -23.76 19.25 -17.04
N THR A 528 -23.18 18.08 -17.01
CA THR A 528 -23.35 17.15 -15.90
C THR A 528 -22.61 17.67 -14.69
N ILE A 529 -23.35 17.91 -13.61
CA ILE A 529 -22.78 18.21 -12.28
C ILE A 529 -22.78 16.92 -11.49
N LYS A 530 -21.58 16.45 -11.16
CA LYS A 530 -21.37 15.25 -10.36
C LYS A 530 -20.80 15.67 -9.02
N ILE A 531 -21.56 15.39 -7.95
CA ILE A 531 -21.14 15.69 -6.58
C ILE A 531 -20.87 14.36 -5.89
N ASP A 532 -19.61 14.07 -5.74
CA ASP A 532 -19.12 12.87 -5.09
C ASP A 532 -19.08 13.02 -3.58
N LYS A 533 -18.82 11.91 -2.91
CA LYS A 533 -18.47 11.94 -1.49
C LYS A 533 -17.30 12.89 -1.28
N GLY A 534 -17.39 13.65 -0.24
CA GLY A 534 -16.27 14.44 0.25
C GLY A 534 -15.22 13.52 0.89
N TYR A 535 -14.04 14.06 1.04
CA TYR A 535 -13.01 13.48 1.88
C TYR A 535 -13.13 14.08 3.27
N GLN A 536 -13.19 13.24 4.26
CA GLN A 536 -13.07 13.67 5.65
C GLN A 536 -11.63 13.46 6.10
N LYS A 537 -11.23 14.21 7.08
CA LYS A 537 -9.91 14.13 7.65
C LYS A 537 -10.01 13.76 9.12
N ILE A 538 -9.38 12.65 9.46
CA ILE A 538 -9.26 12.26 10.86
C ILE A 538 -8.03 12.89 11.47
N LYS A 539 -8.17 13.37 12.70
CA LYS A 539 -7.09 13.95 13.47
C LYS A 539 -6.89 13.19 14.76
N VAL A 540 -5.63 12.86 15.01
CA VAL A 540 -5.17 12.17 16.21
C VAL A 540 -4.28 13.14 16.99
N PRO A 541 -4.73 13.63 18.16
CA PRO A 541 -3.95 14.57 18.96
C PRO A 541 -2.64 14.00 19.50
N VAL A 542 -2.63 12.70 19.82
CA VAL A 542 -1.47 12.00 20.38
C VAL A 542 -1.16 10.79 19.51
N THR A 543 -0.02 10.81 18.84
CA THR A 543 0.40 9.78 17.89
C THR A 543 1.32 8.71 18.48
N SER A 544 1.75 8.88 19.75
CA SER A 544 2.59 7.90 20.42
C SER A 544 2.29 7.82 21.90
N TYR A 545 2.25 6.60 22.42
CA TYR A 545 2.08 6.29 23.85
C TYR A 545 3.21 5.37 24.28
N LYS A 546 3.83 5.70 25.42
CA LYS A 546 4.77 4.83 26.10
C LYS A 546 4.11 4.33 27.39
N LYS A 547 4.05 3.03 27.58
CA LYS A 547 3.33 2.35 28.67
C LYS A 547 4.16 1.21 29.23
N TYR A 548 3.83 0.76 30.45
CA TYR A 548 4.39 -0.42 31.10
C TYR A 548 3.33 -1.52 31.20
N VAL A 549 3.77 -2.77 31.35
CA VAL A 549 2.86 -3.93 31.40
C VAL A 549 1.87 -3.82 32.58
N SER A 550 2.27 -3.18 33.70
CA SER A 550 1.42 -2.94 34.86
C SER A 550 0.46 -1.75 34.74
N ASP A 551 0.60 -0.93 33.70
CA ASP A 551 -0.23 0.26 33.53
C ASP A 551 -1.71 -0.10 33.35
N LYS A 552 -2.57 0.81 33.79
CA LYS A 552 -4.02 0.70 33.63
C LYS A 552 -4.41 0.86 32.16
N ASN A 553 -5.56 0.31 31.82
CA ASN A 553 -6.23 0.59 30.55
C ASN A 553 -6.36 2.11 30.36
N PHE A 554 -6.24 2.55 29.11
CA PHE A 554 -6.35 3.94 28.74
C PHE A 554 -7.14 4.10 27.44
N LYS A 555 -7.50 5.32 27.10
CA LYS A 555 -8.30 5.62 25.93
C LYS A 555 -7.52 6.42 24.93
N LEU A 556 -7.64 6.04 23.65
CA LEU A 556 -7.15 6.81 22.53
C LEU A 556 -8.18 7.88 22.14
N GLU A 557 -7.69 9.01 21.71
CA GLU A 557 -8.51 10.11 21.24
C GLU A 557 -8.25 10.37 19.76
N ALA A 558 -9.33 10.51 19.00
CA ALA A 558 -9.31 10.97 17.63
C ALA A 558 -10.65 11.62 17.29
N TYR A 559 -10.66 12.53 16.35
CA TYR A 559 -11.87 13.18 15.87
C TYR A 559 -11.80 13.44 14.37
N VAL A 560 -12.96 13.56 13.75
CA VAL A 560 -13.07 13.94 12.34
C VAL A 560 -13.14 15.45 12.26
N GLU A 561 -12.28 16.06 11.46
CA GLU A 561 -12.33 17.50 11.18
C GLU A 561 -13.55 17.83 10.30
N ALA A 562 -14.18 18.98 10.56
CA ALA A 562 -15.25 19.47 9.68
C ALA A 562 -14.70 19.71 8.24
N PRO A 563 -15.46 19.40 7.20
CA PRO A 563 -16.88 19.08 7.19
C PRO A 563 -17.24 17.58 7.34
N GLY A 564 -16.27 16.70 7.66
CA GLY A 564 -16.53 15.27 7.79
C GLY A 564 -17.59 14.93 8.85
N ASP A 565 -18.36 13.86 8.63
CA ASP A 565 -19.47 13.41 9.47
C ASP A 565 -19.35 11.92 9.88
N GLY A 566 -18.22 11.27 9.57
CA GLY A 566 -17.97 9.87 9.92
C GLY A 566 -17.72 9.67 11.42
N LYS A 567 -18.10 8.48 11.91
CA LYS A 567 -17.76 8.06 13.28
C LYS A 567 -16.33 7.60 13.34
N VAL A 568 -15.66 7.88 14.46
CA VAL A 568 -14.30 7.38 14.70
C VAL A 568 -14.37 5.99 15.29
N GLU A 569 -13.68 5.05 14.65
CA GLU A 569 -13.42 3.69 15.17
C GLU A 569 -11.91 3.46 15.21
N PHE A 570 -11.44 2.57 16.08
CA PHE A 570 -10.02 2.22 16.20
C PHE A 570 -9.79 0.77 15.80
N ILE A 571 -8.72 0.54 15.05
CA ILE A 571 -8.26 -0.79 14.63
C ILE A 571 -6.78 -0.96 15.03
N ALA A 572 -6.43 -2.11 15.57
CA ALA A 572 -5.05 -2.46 15.91
C ALA A 572 -4.56 -3.62 15.06
N ASN A 573 -3.35 -3.51 14.54
CA ASN A 573 -2.72 -4.59 13.76
C ASN A 573 -2.06 -5.65 14.63
N ASP A 574 -1.73 -5.35 15.90
CA ASP A 574 -1.08 -6.29 16.82
C ASP A 574 -1.96 -6.57 18.02
N ASN A 575 -2.43 -7.81 18.10
CA ASN A 575 -3.30 -8.28 19.18
C ASN A 575 -2.54 -8.92 20.36
N ASP A 576 -1.21 -8.99 20.30
CA ASP A 576 -0.39 -9.61 21.36
C ASP A 576 0.18 -8.56 22.35
N VAL A 577 0.30 -7.31 21.91
CA VAL A 577 0.79 -6.18 22.73
C VAL A 577 -0.37 -5.42 23.39
N VAL A 578 -1.38 -5.07 22.58
CA VAL A 578 -2.58 -4.39 23.08
C VAL A 578 -3.85 -4.96 22.44
N LYS A 579 -4.96 -4.86 23.16
CA LYS A 579 -6.30 -5.01 22.59
C LYS A 579 -6.96 -3.65 22.57
N VAL A 580 -7.45 -3.26 21.41
CA VAL A 580 -8.15 -1.98 21.23
C VAL A 580 -9.60 -2.25 20.88
N SER A 581 -10.50 -1.57 21.58
CA SER A 581 -11.92 -1.57 21.23
C SER A 581 -12.20 -0.57 20.11
N LYS A 582 -13.30 -0.74 19.38
CA LYS A 582 -13.72 0.23 18.35
C LYS A 582 -13.82 1.67 18.90
N ASN A 583 -14.09 1.84 20.17
CA ASN A 583 -14.21 3.15 20.83
C ASN A 583 -12.88 3.68 21.40
N GLY A 584 -11.76 3.02 21.10
CA GLY A 584 -10.43 3.46 21.48
C GLY A 584 -9.97 3.04 22.88
N GLU A 585 -10.72 2.19 23.61
CA GLU A 585 -10.27 1.65 24.90
C GLU A 585 -9.14 0.64 24.65
N VAL A 586 -7.99 0.88 25.24
CA VAL A 586 -6.78 0.07 25.10
C VAL A 586 -6.55 -0.75 26.35
N THR A 587 -6.45 -2.07 26.16
CA THR A 587 -6.03 -3.01 27.21
C THR A 587 -4.63 -3.50 26.88
N ILE A 588 -3.69 -3.33 27.79
CA ILE A 588 -2.31 -3.79 27.64
C ILE A 588 -2.27 -5.31 27.86
N LEU A 589 -1.63 -6.04 26.94
CA LEU A 589 -1.55 -7.50 26.97
C LEU A 589 -0.14 -8.03 27.22
N GLY A 590 0.88 -7.27 26.85
CA GLY A 590 2.28 -7.65 27.01
C GLY A 590 3.24 -6.60 26.44
N PRO A 591 4.54 -6.77 26.65
CA PRO A 591 5.56 -5.85 26.15
C PRO A 591 5.70 -5.94 24.63
N GLY A 592 6.05 -4.83 24.00
CA GLY A 592 6.22 -4.71 22.56
C GLY A 592 5.73 -3.38 22.04
N THR A 593 5.61 -3.26 20.73
CA THR A 593 5.06 -2.07 20.09
C THR A 593 3.88 -2.46 19.20
N ALA A 594 2.74 -1.80 19.42
CA ALA A 594 1.54 -1.97 18.62
C ALA A 594 1.24 -0.73 17.80
N ARG A 595 0.66 -0.93 16.62
CA ARG A 595 0.07 0.13 15.82
C ARG A 595 -1.42 0.12 15.93
N VAL A 596 -1.96 1.26 16.17
CA VAL A 596 -3.40 1.49 16.16
C VAL A 596 -3.70 2.58 15.15
N TYR A 597 -4.75 2.39 14.38
CA TYR A 597 -5.22 3.39 13.44
C TYR A 597 -6.59 3.86 13.89
N ALA A 598 -6.80 5.15 13.86
CA ALA A 598 -8.12 5.72 13.98
C ALA A 598 -8.74 5.80 12.58
N VAL A 599 -9.97 5.33 12.45
CA VAL A 599 -10.71 5.25 11.21
C VAL A 599 -11.95 6.14 11.31
N ALA A 600 -12.06 7.10 10.42
CA ALA A 600 -13.32 7.78 10.19
C ALA A 600 -14.18 6.91 9.27
N THR A 601 -15.29 6.37 9.77
CA THR A 601 -16.18 5.51 8.97
C THR A 601 -16.76 6.30 7.79
N GLY A 602 -16.89 5.63 6.64
CA GLY A 602 -17.56 6.22 5.49
C GLY A 602 -19.04 6.49 5.79
N THR A 603 -19.58 7.54 5.20
CA THR A 603 -20.99 7.95 5.30
C THR A 603 -21.58 8.13 3.91
N ASN A 604 -22.84 8.55 3.81
CA ASN A 604 -23.41 8.91 2.52
C ASN A 604 -22.67 10.10 1.87
N ASN A 605 -22.11 11.00 2.67
CA ASN A 605 -21.52 12.25 2.20
C ASN A 605 -20.00 12.20 2.11
N PHE A 606 -19.32 11.37 2.91
CA PHE A 606 -17.88 11.36 3.01
C PHE A 606 -17.31 9.95 2.92
N ASN A 607 -16.17 9.85 2.25
CA ASN A 607 -15.40 8.62 2.19
C ASN A 607 -14.80 8.30 3.56
N ARG A 608 -14.51 7.02 3.80
CA ARG A 608 -13.70 6.57 4.93
C ARG A 608 -12.32 7.25 4.88
N ASP A 609 -11.80 7.59 6.05
CA ASP A 609 -10.43 8.07 6.21
C ASP A 609 -9.73 7.29 7.32
N ILE A 610 -8.42 7.16 7.21
CA ILE A 610 -7.59 6.44 8.19
C ILE A 610 -6.45 7.38 8.60
N SER A 611 -6.20 7.45 9.91
CA SER A 611 -5.09 8.23 10.45
C SER A 611 -3.74 7.57 10.16
N ASP A 612 -2.67 8.33 10.35
CA ASP A 612 -1.35 7.75 10.58
C ASP A 612 -1.39 6.80 11.79
N ALA A 613 -0.40 5.91 11.86
CA ALA A 613 -0.30 4.97 12.95
C ALA A 613 -0.13 5.68 14.30
N ILE A 614 -0.96 5.32 15.25
CA ILE A 614 -0.77 5.64 16.66
C ILE A 614 0.13 4.55 17.24
N MET A 615 1.32 4.92 17.66
CA MET A 615 2.32 4.00 18.19
C MET A 615 2.10 3.78 19.69
N ILE A 616 1.93 2.54 20.11
CA ILE A 616 1.84 2.18 21.53
C ILE A 616 3.00 1.26 21.85
N THR A 617 4.00 1.78 22.58
CA THR A 617 5.13 1.01 23.05
C THR A 617 4.87 0.61 24.50
N VAL A 618 4.88 -0.68 24.78
CA VAL A 618 4.72 -1.26 26.12
C VAL A 618 6.04 -1.89 26.54
N GLU A 619 6.61 -1.38 27.60
CA GLU A 619 7.85 -1.90 28.20
C GLU A 619 7.55 -2.84 29.38
N GLU A 620 8.49 -3.70 29.71
CA GLU A 620 8.43 -4.48 30.94
C GLU A 620 8.59 -3.53 32.14
N ASP A 621 7.91 -3.86 33.23
CA ASP A 621 8.06 -3.10 34.47
C ASP A 621 9.53 -3.15 34.92
N LYS A 622 10.10 -2.01 35.29
CA LYS A 622 11.43 -1.97 35.86
C LYS A 622 11.47 -2.85 37.09
N LYS A 623 12.32 -3.87 37.10
CA LYS A 623 12.64 -4.61 38.31
C LYS A 623 13.20 -3.59 39.32
N SER A 624 12.55 -3.44 40.45
CA SER A 624 13.15 -2.79 41.61
C SER A 624 14.37 -3.62 42.00
N ASP A 625 15.54 -3.06 41.86
CA ASP A 625 16.77 -3.63 42.38
C ASP A 625 16.68 -3.69 43.93
N PRO A 626 16.86 -4.85 44.58
CA PRO A 626 16.65 -4.96 46.01
C PRO A 626 17.80 -4.41 46.88
N ASP A 627 18.85 -3.87 46.31
CA ASP A 627 20.01 -3.36 47.06
C ASP A 627 20.21 -1.85 46.92
N ILE A 628 19.49 -1.06 47.72
CA ILE A 628 19.98 0.17 48.34
C ILE A 628 19.15 0.41 49.59
N LYS A 629 19.64 -0.14 50.74
CA LYS A 629 19.31 0.39 52.08
C LYS A 629 20.37 1.42 52.44
N ASN A 630 19.87 2.53 52.99
CA ASN A 630 20.52 3.54 53.81
C ASN A 630 21.28 4.67 53.09
N ASN A 631 20.68 5.83 53.02
CA ASN A 631 21.03 6.93 53.93
C ASN A 631 19.97 8.04 53.81
N ALA A 632 19.36 8.29 54.98
CA ALA A 632 18.56 9.47 55.24
C ALA A 632 19.49 10.64 55.56
N GLU A 633 19.20 11.81 55.05
CA GLU A 633 19.12 13.06 55.83
C GLU A 633 18.69 14.25 54.95
N ASN A 634 17.56 14.80 55.35
CA ASN A 634 17.14 16.21 55.38
C ASN A 634 17.46 17.14 54.20
N THR A 635 16.43 17.65 53.53
CA THR A 635 16.03 19.04 53.77
C THR A 635 14.63 19.35 53.21
N THR A 636 13.80 19.87 54.09
CA THR A 636 12.49 20.46 53.94
C THR A 636 12.42 21.60 52.93
N THR A 637 11.37 21.74 52.11
CA THR A 637 10.49 22.90 52.15
C THR A 637 9.18 22.61 51.40
N ALA A 638 8.12 22.93 52.08
CA ALA A 638 6.72 22.78 51.71
C ALA A 638 6.25 23.81 50.68
N THR A 639 5.27 23.47 49.88
CA THR A 639 4.07 24.34 49.75
C THR A 639 2.85 23.50 49.39
N GLN A 640 1.83 23.69 50.17
CA GLN A 640 0.49 23.09 50.17
C GLN A 640 -0.37 23.56 49.00
N SER A 641 -1.32 22.75 48.61
CA SER A 641 -2.77 23.04 48.60
C SER A 641 -3.53 21.77 48.19
N THR A 642 -4.11 21.13 49.13
CA THR A 642 -5.53 20.90 49.51
C THR A 642 -6.47 20.39 48.45
N THR A 643 -6.87 19.17 48.66
CA THR A 643 -8.14 18.58 49.15
C THR A 643 -9.14 18.21 48.06
N THR A 644 -9.59 17.00 47.94
CA THR A 644 -10.69 16.41 48.69
C THR A 644 -10.77 14.89 48.47
N VAL A 645 -10.92 14.16 49.58
CA VAL A 645 -11.16 12.72 49.68
C VAL A 645 -12.63 12.45 49.40
N ILE A 646 -12.94 11.43 48.58
CA ILE A 646 -14.13 10.61 48.81
C ILE A 646 -13.71 9.14 48.64
N GLN A 647 -13.81 8.42 49.72
CA GLN A 647 -13.74 6.97 49.79
C GLN A 647 -14.97 6.36 49.13
N ASN A 648 -14.77 5.35 48.32
CA ASN A 648 -15.65 4.19 48.37
C ASN A 648 -14.88 2.92 47.94
N ALA A 649 -14.82 2.03 48.87
CA ALA A 649 -14.28 0.70 48.71
C ALA A 649 -15.17 -0.15 47.79
N SER A 650 -14.57 -0.80 46.80
CA SER A 650 -15.09 -2.06 46.31
C SER A 650 -13.96 -2.90 45.71
N THR A 651 -13.74 -3.98 46.39
CA THR A 651 -13.09 -5.26 46.05
C THR A 651 -12.25 -5.31 44.80
N MET A 652 -10.94 -5.38 44.97
CA MET A 652 -9.95 -5.81 43.96
C MET A 652 -10.24 -7.24 43.50
N ASN A 653 -10.71 -7.37 42.27
CA ASN A 653 -10.70 -8.64 41.55
C ASN A 653 -9.41 -8.67 40.69
N THR A 654 -8.32 -9.17 41.27
CA THR A 654 -7.05 -9.37 40.58
C THR A 654 -7.23 -10.41 39.46
N LYS A 655 -7.30 -9.96 38.23
CA LYS A 655 -7.40 -10.80 37.05
C LYS A 655 -6.09 -11.57 36.88
N ILE A 656 -6.10 -12.88 37.19
CA ILE A 656 -4.93 -13.75 37.10
C ILE A 656 -4.53 -13.92 35.65
N ALA A 657 -3.43 -13.33 35.22
CA ALA A 657 -2.88 -13.50 33.89
C ALA A 657 -2.33 -14.91 33.63
N VAL A 658 -2.67 -15.55 32.55
CA VAL A 658 -2.17 -16.87 32.13
C VAL A 658 -1.38 -16.73 30.84
N PRO A 659 -0.06 -17.00 30.82
CA PRO A 659 0.79 -16.76 29.67
C PRO A 659 0.44 -17.63 28.46
N ARG A 660 0.67 -17.11 27.27
CA ARG A 660 0.49 -17.83 26.01
C ARG A 660 1.59 -18.89 25.83
N VAL A 661 1.23 -20.05 25.29
CA VAL A 661 2.16 -21.16 25.11
C VAL A 661 2.75 -21.15 23.71
N VAL A 662 4.07 -21.23 23.61
CA VAL A 662 4.78 -21.35 22.30
C VAL A 662 5.04 -22.83 21.99
N VAL A 663 4.57 -23.28 20.84
CA VAL A 663 4.81 -24.63 20.30
C VAL A 663 6.20 -24.66 19.69
N LYS A 664 7.13 -25.44 20.31
CA LYS A 664 8.51 -25.62 19.79
C LYS A 664 8.57 -26.57 18.61
N LYS A 665 7.87 -27.71 18.69
CA LYS A 665 7.98 -28.76 17.66
C LYS A 665 6.71 -29.59 17.56
N LEU A 666 6.35 -29.94 16.32
CA LEU A 666 5.28 -30.87 16.00
C LEU A 666 5.86 -31.96 15.10
N LYS A 667 5.79 -33.24 15.54
CA LYS A 667 6.31 -34.38 14.77
C LYS A 667 5.18 -35.34 14.41
N SER A 668 5.15 -35.80 13.17
CA SER A 668 4.25 -36.81 12.66
C SER A 668 4.76 -38.22 12.97
N GLY A 669 3.85 -39.14 13.26
CA GLY A 669 4.11 -40.57 13.42
C GLY A 669 2.94 -41.41 12.90
N LYS A 670 3.12 -42.72 12.80
CA LYS A 670 2.06 -43.67 12.39
C LYS A 670 0.87 -43.55 13.35
N LYS A 671 -0.26 -43.04 12.88
CA LYS A 671 -1.50 -42.76 13.65
C LYS A 671 -1.29 -41.91 14.92
N GLN A 672 -0.27 -41.04 14.96
CA GLN A 672 0.03 -40.22 16.12
C GLN A 672 0.72 -38.88 15.76
N ILE A 673 0.64 -37.92 16.68
CA ILE A 673 1.30 -36.62 16.63
C ILE A 673 1.98 -36.36 17.97
N ARG A 674 3.25 -35.97 17.95
CA ARG A 674 3.97 -35.51 19.15
C ARG A 674 4.13 -34.01 19.12
N LEU A 675 3.53 -33.32 20.10
CA LEU A 675 3.61 -31.88 20.33
C LEU A 675 4.62 -31.59 21.44
N THR A 676 5.51 -30.62 21.25
CA THR A 676 6.47 -30.12 22.24
C THR A 676 6.37 -28.60 22.33
N TRP A 677 6.41 -28.04 23.54
CA TRP A 677 6.26 -26.60 23.79
C TRP A 677 7.25 -26.08 24.83
N LYS A 678 7.37 -24.74 24.95
CA LYS A 678 8.12 -24.09 26.01
C LYS A 678 7.27 -24.10 27.30
N LYS A 679 7.81 -24.66 28.37
CA LYS A 679 7.13 -24.60 29.66
C LYS A 679 6.95 -23.14 30.10
N GLN A 680 5.82 -22.88 30.73
CA GLN A 680 5.52 -21.58 31.34
C GLN A 680 5.63 -21.70 32.84
N SER A 681 6.15 -20.65 33.47
CA SER A 681 6.14 -20.50 34.92
C SER A 681 4.74 -20.10 35.40
N LYS A 682 4.46 -20.38 36.70
CA LYS A 682 3.22 -19.93 37.36
C LYS A 682 1.91 -20.38 36.68
N VAL A 683 1.88 -21.56 36.05
CA VAL A 683 0.68 -22.19 35.48
C VAL A 683 0.34 -23.50 36.17
N SER A 684 -0.93 -23.88 36.21
CA SER A 684 -1.39 -25.16 36.79
C SER A 684 -1.35 -26.31 35.77
N GLY A 685 -1.35 -26.00 34.49
CA GLY A 685 -1.28 -27.00 33.45
C GLY A 685 -1.55 -26.42 32.03
N TYR A 686 -1.67 -27.38 31.11
CA TYR A 686 -1.91 -27.04 29.70
C TYR A 686 -3.13 -27.80 29.16
N GLU A 687 -3.86 -27.15 28.25
CA GLU A 687 -4.94 -27.76 27.50
C GLU A 687 -4.56 -27.75 26.00
N ILE A 688 -4.58 -28.93 25.37
CA ILE A 688 -4.28 -29.14 23.95
C ILE A 688 -5.61 -29.44 23.25
N ARG A 689 -5.88 -28.76 22.11
CA ARG A 689 -7.00 -29.14 21.24
C ARG A 689 -6.51 -29.55 19.86
N TYR A 690 -7.20 -30.51 19.23
CA TYR A 690 -6.87 -30.97 17.90
C TYR A 690 -8.11 -31.39 17.11
N SER A 691 -8.10 -31.12 15.82
CA SER A 691 -9.21 -31.39 14.89
C SER A 691 -8.68 -31.72 13.50
N THR A 692 -9.47 -32.38 12.69
CA THR A 692 -9.22 -32.53 11.24
C THR A 692 -9.81 -31.36 10.44
N LYS A 693 -10.57 -30.48 11.06
CA LYS A 693 -11.15 -29.26 10.45
C LYS A 693 -10.31 -28.04 10.78
N ALA A 694 -10.02 -27.20 9.80
CA ALA A 694 -9.18 -26.00 9.95
C ALA A 694 -9.76 -24.99 10.94
N ASN A 695 -11.08 -24.82 10.98
CA ASN A 695 -11.81 -23.96 11.92
C ASN A 695 -11.92 -24.53 13.34
N MET A 696 -11.28 -25.66 13.63
CA MET A 696 -11.29 -26.34 14.94
C MET A 696 -12.69 -26.75 15.43
N LYS A 697 -13.70 -26.77 14.56
CA LYS A 697 -15.03 -27.26 14.91
C LYS A 697 -14.94 -28.75 15.35
N ASN A 698 -15.58 -29.07 16.50
CA ASN A 698 -15.55 -30.39 17.14
C ASN A 698 -14.12 -30.85 17.53
N ALA A 699 -13.23 -29.92 17.93
CA ALA A 699 -11.88 -30.27 18.38
C ALA A 699 -11.90 -31.10 19.66
N LYS A 700 -11.18 -32.21 19.65
CA LYS A 700 -10.90 -33.00 20.87
C LYS A 700 -9.89 -32.26 21.74
N ARG A 701 -10.07 -32.36 23.06
CA ARG A 701 -9.23 -31.66 24.06
C ARG A 701 -8.52 -32.66 24.98
N ILE A 702 -7.27 -32.34 25.35
CA ILE A 702 -6.46 -33.11 26.28
C ILE A 702 -5.83 -32.12 27.26
N ARG A 703 -5.91 -32.41 28.57
CA ARG A 703 -5.23 -31.62 29.61
C ARG A 703 -4.01 -32.37 30.14
N VAL A 704 -2.96 -31.62 30.44
CA VAL A 704 -1.73 -32.10 31.02
C VAL A 704 -1.27 -31.14 32.14
N ASN A 705 -0.49 -31.64 33.11
CA ASN A 705 -0.03 -30.81 34.22
C ASN A 705 1.08 -29.83 33.81
N ALA A 706 1.41 -28.90 34.70
CA ALA A 706 2.42 -27.84 34.48
C ALA A 706 3.85 -28.36 34.23
N LYS A 707 4.18 -29.54 34.77
CA LYS A 707 5.50 -30.16 34.61
C LYS A 707 5.74 -30.71 33.23
N THR A 708 4.68 -30.88 32.42
CA THR A 708 4.72 -31.49 31.08
C THR A 708 5.18 -30.46 29.99
N ALA A 709 6.15 -30.83 29.16
CA ALA A 709 6.65 -30.03 28.07
C ALA A 709 6.41 -30.65 26.67
N ASN A 710 5.85 -31.88 26.63
CA ASN A 710 5.49 -32.58 25.39
C ASN A 710 4.30 -33.53 25.64
N LYS A 711 3.56 -33.83 24.57
CA LYS A 711 2.47 -34.81 24.58
C LYS A 711 2.38 -35.52 23.24
N THR A 712 2.26 -36.84 23.27
CA THR A 712 1.94 -37.64 22.09
C THR A 712 0.43 -37.93 22.07
N ILE A 713 -0.22 -37.50 21.01
CA ILE A 713 -1.64 -37.76 20.72
C ILE A 713 -1.67 -39.00 19.84
N LYS A 714 -2.18 -40.10 20.39
CA LYS A 714 -2.26 -41.42 19.71
C LYS A 714 -3.68 -41.68 19.18
N LYS A 715 -3.87 -42.81 18.46
CA LYS A 715 -5.14 -43.29 17.90
C LYS A 715 -5.76 -42.27 16.91
N LEU A 716 -4.93 -41.61 16.13
CA LEU A 716 -5.35 -40.72 15.05
C LEU A 716 -5.57 -41.51 13.77
N LYS A 717 -6.36 -40.97 12.84
CA LYS A 717 -6.51 -41.53 11.49
C LYS A 717 -5.21 -41.38 10.72
N SER A 718 -4.74 -42.43 10.04
CA SER A 718 -3.54 -42.42 9.18
C SER A 718 -3.78 -41.52 7.97
N LYS A 719 -2.71 -40.93 7.44
CA LYS A 719 -2.72 -40.06 6.24
C LYS A 719 -3.74 -38.89 6.30
N LYS A 720 -4.20 -38.50 7.50
CA LYS A 720 -5.11 -37.34 7.70
C LYS A 720 -4.37 -36.14 8.23
N ARG A 721 -4.78 -34.95 7.75
CA ARG A 721 -4.29 -33.66 8.26
C ARG A 721 -4.98 -33.35 9.59
N TYR A 722 -4.20 -32.89 10.57
CA TYR A 722 -4.68 -32.45 11.87
C TYR A 722 -4.17 -31.03 12.16
N TYR A 723 -5.03 -30.24 12.74
CA TYR A 723 -4.77 -28.91 13.27
C TYR A 723 -4.67 -29.01 14.79
N VAL A 724 -3.63 -28.42 15.38
CA VAL A 724 -3.32 -28.54 16.81
C VAL A 724 -3.03 -27.17 17.40
N GLN A 725 -3.59 -26.92 18.57
CA GLN A 725 -3.31 -25.73 19.38
C GLN A 725 -3.17 -26.11 20.84
N ILE A 726 -2.43 -25.31 21.63
CA ILE A 726 -2.22 -25.47 23.05
C ILE A 726 -2.41 -24.14 23.77
N ARG A 727 -2.93 -24.18 25.01
CA ARG A 727 -2.97 -23.03 25.92
C ARG A 727 -2.61 -23.46 27.33
N ALA A 728 -2.12 -22.54 28.15
CA ALA A 728 -1.95 -22.75 29.55
C ALA A 728 -3.22 -22.44 30.33
N TYR A 729 -3.32 -22.93 31.58
CA TYR A 729 -4.34 -22.51 32.54
C TYR A 729 -3.77 -22.42 33.95
N LYS A 730 -4.33 -21.54 34.75
CA LYS A 730 -4.20 -21.49 36.20
C LYS A 730 -5.48 -21.95 36.84
N THR A 731 -5.37 -22.60 38.00
CA THR A 731 -6.54 -22.93 38.85
C THR A 731 -6.52 -21.98 40.04
N ASN A 732 -7.60 -21.23 40.20
CA ASN A 732 -7.86 -20.37 41.32
C ASN A 732 -9.26 -20.70 41.87
N ASP A 733 -9.41 -20.96 43.16
CA ASP A 733 -10.68 -21.26 43.82
C ASP A 733 -11.53 -22.29 43.02
N HIS A 734 -10.90 -23.42 42.71
CA HIS A 734 -11.49 -24.52 41.90
C HIS A 734 -11.92 -24.15 40.47
N LYS A 735 -11.81 -22.89 40.05
CA LYS A 735 -12.07 -22.46 38.68
C LYS A 735 -10.77 -22.41 37.85
N LYS A 736 -10.83 -22.91 36.61
CA LYS A 736 -9.71 -22.82 35.66
C LYS A 736 -9.80 -21.55 34.85
N ILE A 737 -8.79 -20.67 34.93
CA ILE A 737 -8.59 -19.48 34.13
C ILE A 737 -7.65 -19.88 33.02
N TYR A 738 -8.07 -19.71 31.76
CA TYR A 738 -7.31 -20.13 30.59
C TYR A 738 -6.66 -18.95 29.91
N GLY A 739 -5.41 -19.14 29.50
CA GLY A 739 -4.73 -18.24 28.56
C GLY A 739 -5.20 -18.44 27.10
N ASN A 740 -4.72 -17.60 26.23
CA ASN A 740 -5.00 -17.68 24.81
C ASN A 740 -4.43 -18.95 24.17
N TRP A 741 -5.06 -19.42 23.09
CA TRP A 741 -4.55 -20.52 22.30
C TRP A 741 -3.26 -20.12 21.57
N SER A 742 -2.31 -21.06 21.47
CA SER A 742 -1.13 -20.89 20.61
C SER A 742 -1.55 -20.69 19.15
N ALA A 743 -0.63 -20.19 18.33
CA ALA A 743 -0.78 -20.27 16.87
C ALA A 743 -1.15 -21.71 16.47
N LYS A 744 -2.05 -21.84 15.49
CA LYS A 744 -2.51 -23.10 14.95
C LYS A 744 -1.38 -23.77 14.16
N LYS A 745 -1.00 -24.98 14.53
CA LYS A 745 -0.02 -25.78 13.79
C LYS A 745 -0.71 -26.95 13.12
N THR A 746 -0.25 -27.32 11.94
CA THR A 746 -0.85 -28.41 11.15
C THR A 746 0.21 -29.42 10.70
N LEU A 747 -0.17 -30.68 10.61
CA LEU A 747 0.60 -31.70 9.94
C LEU A 747 -0.28 -32.91 9.55
N LYS A 748 0.22 -33.71 8.61
CA LYS A 748 -0.41 -34.96 8.17
C LYS A 748 0.21 -36.15 8.95
N THR A 749 -0.64 -37.03 9.50
CA THR A 749 -0.17 -38.27 10.15
C THR A 749 0.40 -39.23 9.10
N LYS A 750 1.38 -40.02 9.50
CA LYS A 750 1.90 -41.13 8.71
C LYS A 750 0.97 -42.32 8.74
#